data_8f0123210237132722e73c40c04e6078
#
_entry.id   8f0123210237132722e73c40c04e6078
#
_cell.length_a   1.000
_cell.length_b   1.000
_cell.length_c   1.000
_cell.angle_alpha   90.00
_cell.angle_beta   90.00
_cell.angle_gamma   90.00
#
_symmetry.space_group_name_H-M   'P 1'
#
loop_
_entity.id
_entity.type
_entity.pdbx_description
1 polymer ?
#
loop_
_entity_poly.entity_id
_entity_poly.type
_entity_poly.pdbx_seq_one_letter_code
_entity_poly.pdbx_strand_id
1 'polypeptide(L)'
;LRFIMKARWGIVALWLVIAAVLIFTAPSMGELVREKGDITVPEGYSSSTASSILKEISDADGGGKELQIALVFHKEQGMSDGERQEIQQALDELRTNMNELSISSITDPFSTPEAADKMISKDGATLLTSLSVQPGDRTIKELEQGIREVLDQVSVEHYMTGEEQINGDMIDSSEQGLKKSEYFTVIFILLILVVVFRSAIAPFVPLLTVGLSYVVSQSIVSFLVDRFDFPISTYTQIFMVAVMFGIGTDYCILLISRFKEELQTAADKWEAIVQTYKKAGKTVFFSGLAVLVGFSAIGFSQFVLYRSAVAVAVGIAVMLLALITIVPFFMAVLGSKLFWPLNKSLEHKENRFWGAIGRFSLKRPWAALLIVAAVTVPFLFTYSGNVSFNSMEEIGEQFESVKAYNIISESFEPGETLPTKLVIRNDEEMDSAEYMTLAEKISRAIMEVDGVASVRSLSRPAGDELTEFTLNSQVKTVGDGLGQGSEGLGAIRNGLAEASAALNENEPKLAEAASSTGQLVAGTAELKSGISQMQDGLTAIQQGIQDGSAGAGELKKGLQQVKSSAQQLADANSQLLSSYQQIGGGLTELNSGLGQMSQQLEAATQGFSALDARFISLEGKYPELAADMDYLTIRGTITELGVALPQLAAGLTQVHSELGKVVSGMDQANQGFATAVAGGQQLAGGLDQFIAGLDQLESGLNQAAAGQGQVIGNIPDVVAGLSQIEDGQQQIQTGFSQFAGQISLLTDGLDQSVDGLAQVSDGLNTAKEYLNEVGSSDSELAGWYVPAEALENEQINQVFDLYLSPDRKVMTMDVVFSSNPYGTAAIDEIDAVQAAVAKAVQDTKLENAEIAVGGVTSTFNDLKTISGEDYTRTVILMLAGIFIILVHPAAVFDYAALYHCFTRANLLCLDGLLGMDLRGCAPLFRHQLGYAVL
;
A
#
# COMPACT_ATOMS: atom_id res chain seq x y z
N LEU A 1 28.24 33.06 -0.92
CA LEU A 1 28.35 32.62 -2.31
C LEU A 1 29.73 32.90 -2.92
N ARG A 2 30.26 34.16 -2.86
CA ARG A 2 31.61 34.48 -3.39
C ARG A 2 32.72 33.60 -2.79
N PHE A 3 32.63 33.23 -1.52
CA PHE A 3 33.56 32.30 -0.87
C PHE A 3 33.42 30.90 -1.47
N ILE A 4 32.19 30.40 -1.61
CA ILE A 4 31.87 29.08 -2.21
C ILE A 4 32.44 28.99 -3.63
N MET A 5 32.27 30.02 -4.42
CA MET A 5 32.80 30.06 -5.79
C MET A 5 34.35 30.06 -5.85
N LYS A 6 35.04 30.72 -4.89
CA LYS A 6 36.52 30.68 -4.78
C LYS A 6 37.02 29.30 -4.32
N ALA A 7 36.32 28.69 -3.36
CA ALA A 7 36.68 27.40 -2.76
C ALA A 7 36.02 26.20 -3.47
N ARG A 8 35.45 26.39 -4.65
CA ARG A 8 34.55 25.42 -5.32
C ARG A 8 35.09 24.01 -5.43
N TRP A 9 36.35 23.85 -5.79
CA TRP A 9 37.00 22.53 -5.90
C TRP A 9 37.18 21.87 -4.53
N GLY A 10 37.56 22.65 -3.50
CA GLY A 10 37.68 22.17 -2.14
C GLY A 10 36.32 21.75 -1.55
N ILE A 11 35.26 22.46 -1.87
CA ILE A 11 33.91 22.14 -1.41
C ILE A 11 33.39 20.84 -2.03
N VAL A 12 33.59 20.65 -3.34
CA VAL A 12 33.19 19.39 -4.00
C VAL A 12 34.03 18.22 -3.51
N ALA A 13 35.36 18.44 -3.36
CA ALA A 13 36.22 17.43 -2.77
C ALA A 13 35.78 17.08 -1.34
N LEU A 14 35.38 18.06 -0.53
CA LEU A 14 34.81 17.84 0.80
C LEU A 14 33.52 17.01 0.74
N TRP A 15 32.60 17.32 -0.17
CA TRP A 15 31.37 16.54 -0.36
C TRP A 15 31.66 15.08 -0.75
N LEU A 16 32.64 14.87 -1.66
CA LEU A 16 33.03 13.52 -2.08
C LEU A 16 33.70 12.75 -0.94
N VAL A 17 34.54 13.43 -0.15
CA VAL A 17 35.19 12.81 1.03
C VAL A 17 34.12 12.48 2.08
N ILE A 18 33.19 13.40 2.37
CA ILE A 18 32.10 13.16 3.32
C ILE A 18 31.25 11.97 2.84
N ALA A 19 30.85 11.95 1.57
CA ALA A 19 30.09 10.86 1.00
C ALA A 19 30.86 9.53 1.08
N ALA A 20 32.15 9.52 0.70
CA ALA A 20 32.96 8.31 0.77
C ALA A 20 33.12 7.80 2.21
N VAL A 21 33.44 8.69 3.16
CA VAL A 21 33.54 8.31 4.58
C VAL A 21 32.21 7.75 5.07
N LEU A 22 31.09 8.43 4.79
CA LEU A 22 29.78 8.01 5.25
C LEU A 22 29.35 6.68 4.63
N ILE A 23 29.61 6.45 3.33
CA ILE A 23 29.30 5.18 2.66
C ILE A 23 30.01 3.99 3.32
N PHE A 24 31.27 4.18 3.71
CA PHE A 24 32.06 3.11 4.30
C PHE A 24 31.85 2.92 5.81
N THR A 25 31.32 3.92 6.50
CA THR A 25 31.17 3.88 7.96
C THR A 25 29.72 3.80 8.43
N ALA A 26 28.76 4.16 7.59
CA ALA A 26 27.35 4.13 7.97
C ALA A 26 26.83 2.68 8.07
N PRO A 27 26.06 2.39 9.12
CA PRO A 27 25.33 1.11 9.21
C PRO A 27 24.44 0.89 8.00
N SER A 28 24.20 -0.37 7.66
CA SER A 28 23.30 -0.74 6.58
C SER A 28 21.87 -0.29 6.90
N MET A 29 21.30 0.58 6.07
CA MET A 29 19.94 1.06 6.26
C MET A 29 18.92 -0.09 6.15
N GLY A 30 19.17 -1.07 5.28
CA GLY A 30 18.30 -2.24 5.12
C GLY A 30 18.27 -3.12 6.38
N GLU A 31 19.42 -3.32 7.03
CA GLU A 31 19.49 -4.05 8.30
C GLU A 31 18.80 -3.28 9.43
N LEU A 32 18.99 -1.96 9.52
CA LEU A 32 18.33 -1.13 10.51
C LEU A 32 16.80 -1.12 10.33
N VAL A 33 16.32 -1.14 9.08
CA VAL A 33 14.88 -1.24 8.79
C VAL A 33 14.33 -2.59 9.25
N ARG A 34 15.07 -3.68 9.05
CA ARG A 34 14.65 -5.01 9.52
C ARG A 34 14.67 -5.14 11.04
N GLU A 35 15.59 -4.47 11.72
CA GLU A 35 15.73 -4.53 13.17
C GLU A 35 14.77 -3.57 13.91
N LYS A 36 14.56 -2.36 13.37
CA LYS A 36 13.87 -1.26 14.05
C LYS A 36 12.73 -0.63 13.24
N GLY A 37 12.46 -1.13 12.04
CA GLY A 37 11.53 -0.52 11.09
C GLY A 37 10.08 -0.96 11.22
N ASP A 38 9.76 -1.83 12.16
CA ASP A 38 8.42 -2.31 12.40
C ASP A 38 7.47 -1.19 12.82
N ILE A 39 6.25 -1.25 12.32
CA ILE A 39 5.20 -0.30 12.67
C ILE A 39 4.60 -0.75 14.01
N THR A 40 5.14 -0.26 15.10
CA THR A 40 4.71 -0.59 16.45
C THR A 40 3.65 0.39 16.97
N VAL A 41 2.75 -0.13 17.78
CA VAL A 41 1.78 0.68 18.52
C VAL A 41 2.44 1.21 19.80
N PRO A 42 2.33 2.51 20.11
CA PRO A 42 2.85 3.08 21.35
C PRO A 42 2.25 2.42 22.61
N GLU A 43 2.94 2.51 23.73
CA GLU A 43 2.41 2.06 25.03
C GLU A 43 1.09 2.77 25.38
N GLY A 44 0.19 2.04 26.05
CA GLY A 44 -1.11 2.57 26.50
C GLY A 44 -2.29 2.32 25.58
N TYR A 45 -2.05 1.68 24.43
CA TYR A 45 -3.11 1.16 23.56
C TYR A 45 -3.40 -0.30 23.87
N SER A 46 -4.57 -0.79 23.45
CA SER A 46 -5.02 -2.14 23.79
C SER A 46 -4.07 -3.22 23.27
N SER A 47 -3.68 -3.13 22.01
CA SER A 47 -2.78 -4.12 21.40
C SER A 47 -1.38 -4.12 22.03
N SER A 48 -0.84 -2.95 22.37
CA SER A 48 0.47 -2.85 23.03
C SER A 48 0.43 -3.39 24.47
N THR A 49 -0.67 -3.13 25.20
CA THR A 49 -0.91 -3.66 26.55
C THR A 49 -1.02 -5.19 26.51
N ALA A 50 -1.82 -5.74 25.60
CA ALA A 50 -1.94 -7.18 25.42
C ALA A 50 -0.59 -7.83 25.08
N SER A 51 0.17 -7.23 24.15
CA SER A 51 1.49 -7.72 23.76
C SER A 51 2.49 -7.70 24.93
N SER A 52 2.43 -6.67 25.80
CA SER A 52 3.30 -6.58 26.97
C SER A 52 2.96 -7.65 27.99
N ILE A 53 1.67 -7.92 28.24
CA ILE A 53 1.21 -8.95 29.16
C ILE A 53 1.63 -10.35 28.63
N LEU A 54 1.39 -10.63 27.37
CA LEU A 54 1.76 -11.91 26.74
C LEU A 54 3.27 -12.13 26.75
N LYS A 55 4.06 -11.06 26.55
CA LYS A 55 5.51 -11.13 26.68
C LYS A 55 5.97 -11.44 28.10
N GLU A 56 5.38 -10.79 29.10
CA GLU A 56 5.69 -11.09 30.50
C GLU A 56 5.43 -12.55 30.86
N ILE A 57 4.35 -13.15 30.33
CA ILE A 57 4.04 -14.58 30.51
C ILE A 57 5.12 -15.44 29.84
N SER A 58 5.44 -15.15 28.58
CA SER A 58 6.47 -15.90 27.84
C SER A 58 7.86 -15.79 28.47
N ASP A 59 8.24 -14.61 28.97
CA ASP A 59 9.52 -14.40 29.68
C ASP A 59 9.56 -15.14 31.02
N ALA A 60 8.41 -15.25 31.73
CA ALA A 60 8.29 -16.00 33.00
C ALA A 60 8.39 -17.51 32.78
N ASP A 61 7.92 -18.03 31.68
CA ASP A 61 7.98 -19.44 31.32
C ASP A 61 9.38 -19.87 30.83
N GLY A 62 10.34 -18.94 30.79
CA GLY A 62 11.72 -19.19 30.35
C GLY A 62 11.84 -19.40 28.84
N GLY A 63 10.75 -19.14 28.10
CA GLY A 63 10.69 -19.17 26.64
C GLY A 63 11.18 -17.86 26.05
N GLY A 64 12.11 -17.92 25.09
CA GLY A 64 12.40 -16.78 24.22
C GLY A 64 11.18 -16.43 23.36
N LYS A 65 11.28 -15.40 22.52
CA LYS A 65 10.21 -15.04 21.56
C LYS A 65 9.81 -16.28 20.76
N GLU A 66 8.64 -16.84 21.05
CA GLU A 66 8.08 -17.97 20.33
C GLU A 66 7.27 -17.45 19.14
N LEU A 67 7.53 -18.00 17.97
CA LEU A 67 6.86 -17.64 16.72
C LEU A 67 5.97 -18.78 16.27
N GLN A 68 4.78 -18.46 15.80
CA GLN A 68 3.84 -19.41 15.23
C GLN A 68 3.95 -19.39 13.70
N ILE A 69 4.21 -20.56 13.12
CA ILE A 69 4.22 -20.78 11.67
C ILE A 69 3.09 -21.73 11.32
N ALA A 70 2.21 -21.33 10.45
CA ALA A 70 1.21 -22.20 9.86
C ALA A 70 1.79 -22.84 8.57
N LEU A 71 1.89 -24.15 8.59
CA LEU A 71 2.29 -24.96 7.44
C LEU A 71 1.03 -25.53 6.78
N VAL A 72 0.85 -25.26 5.51
CA VAL A 72 -0.33 -25.61 4.72
C VAL A 72 0.06 -26.59 3.63
N PHE A 73 -0.62 -27.72 3.58
CA PHE A 73 -0.57 -28.66 2.46
C PHE A 73 -1.87 -28.52 1.67
N HIS A 74 -1.78 -28.32 0.36
CA HIS A 74 -2.96 -28.08 -0.45
C HIS A 74 -2.92 -28.85 -1.77
N LYS A 75 -4.08 -29.40 -2.16
CA LYS A 75 -4.30 -30.03 -3.45
C LYS A 75 -5.77 -29.89 -3.87
N GLU A 76 -6.05 -29.14 -4.92
CA GLU A 76 -7.42 -28.81 -5.38
C GLU A 76 -8.35 -30.02 -5.52
N GLN A 77 -7.80 -31.21 -5.84
CA GLN A 77 -8.59 -32.43 -6.07
C GLN A 77 -8.76 -33.29 -4.81
N GLY A 78 -8.35 -32.77 -3.65
CA GLY A 78 -8.26 -33.53 -2.40
C GLY A 78 -7.02 -34.44 -2.34
N MET A 79 -6.59 -34.74 -1.13
CA MET A 79 -5.40 -35.54 -0.86
C MET A 79 -5.78 -37.02 -0.76
N SER A 80 -5.03 -37.88 -1.45
CA SER A 80 -5.13 -39.34 -1.31
C SER A 80 -4.51 -39.82 0.01
N ASP A 81 -4.88 -41.03 0.46
CA ASP A 81 -4.31 -41.61 1.67
C ASP A 81 -2.78 -41.74 1.60
N GLY A 82 -2.22 -42.00 0.40
CA GLY A 82 -0.78 -42.04 0.19
C GLY A 82 -0.09 -40.72 0.42
N GLU A 83 -0.68 -39.64 -0.09
CA GLU A 83 -0.16 -38.28 0.10
C GLU A 83 -0.29 -37.82 1.54
N ARG A 84 -1.36 -38.14 2.23
CA ARG A 84 -1.51 -37.91 3.67
C ARG A 84 -0.42 -38.65 4.49
N GLN A 85 -0.07 -39.84 4.06
CA GLN A 85 1.00 -40.60 4.69
C GLN A 85 2.39 -39.98 4.42
N GLU A 86 2.64 -39.42 3.23
CA GLU A 86 3.85 -38.65 2.95
C GLU A 86 3.96 -37.42 3.85
N ILE A 87 2.86 -36.66 4.01
CA ILE A 87 2.80 -35.51 4.91
C ILE A 87 3.08 -35.96 6.35
N GLN A 88 2.43 -37.05 6.84
CA GLN A 88 2.66 -37.55 8.19
C GLN A 88 4.12 -37.92 8.41
N GLN A 89 4.77 -38.61 7.45
CA GLN A 89 6.18 -38.96 7.55
C GLN A 89 7.08 -37.69 7.62
N ALA A 90 6.80 -36.67 6.82
CA ALA A 90 7.55 -35.42 6.87
C ALA A 90 7.36 -34.68 8.22
N LEU A 91 6.15 -34.69 8.78
CA LEU A 91 5.89 -34.11 10.09
C LEU A 91 6.60 -34.90 11.21
N ASP A 92 6.68 -36.24 11.10
CA ASP A 92 7.44 -37.10 12.04
C ASP A 92 8.96 -36.85 11.92
N GLU A 93 9.46 -36.54 10.70
CA GLU A 93 10.85 -36.12 10.50
C GLU A 93 11.10 -34.72 11.09
N LEU A 94 10.18 -33.79 10.96
CA LEU A 94 10.25 -32.48 11.65
C LEU A 94 10.30 -32.68 13.19
N ARG A 95 9.48 -33.59 13.74
CA ARG A 95 9.51 -33.94 15.18
C ARG A 95 10.85 -34.49 15.61
N THR A 96 11.48 -35.33 14.79
CA THR A 96 12.78 -35.88 15.07
C THR A 96 13.86 -34.78 15.10
N ASN A 97 13.73 -33.76 14.29
CA ASN A 97 14.69 -32.67 14.12
C ASN A 97 14.31 -31.40 14.90
N MET A 98 13.34 -31.43 15.80
CA MET A 98 12.82 -30.24 16.51
C MET A 98 13.92 -29.37 17.13
N ASN A 99 14.90 -30.00 17.81
CA ASN A 99 16.00 -29.27 18.44
C ASN A 99 16.91 -28.57 17.42
N GLU A 100 17.15 -29.20 16.26
CA GLU A 100 17.99 -28.62 15.19
C GLU A 100 17.28 -27.50 14.47
N LEU A 101 15.96 -27.63 14.27
CA LEU A 101 15.12 -26.66 13.61
C LEU A 101 14.54 -25.59 14.57
N SER A 102 14.89 -25.65 15.87
CA SER A 102 14.38 -24.75 16.91
C SER A 102 12.84 -24.78 17.01
N ILE A 103 12.22 -25.91 16.73
CA ILE A 103 10.78 -26.11 16.87
C ILE A 103 10.50 -26.51 18.32
N SER A 104 9.60 -25.81 19.01
CA SER A 104 9.17 -26.13 20.37
C SER A 104 7.97 -27.06 20.39
N SER A 105 7.03 -26.91 19.48
CA SER A 105 5.86 -27.78 19.36
C SER A 105 5.37 -27.89 17.92
N ILE A 106 4.72 -29.05 17.63
CA ILE A 106 4.05 -29.32 16.35
C ILE A 106 2.65 -29.79 16.66
N THR A 107 1.65 -29.07 16.23
CA THR A 107 0.25 -29.45 16.31
C THR A 107 -0.26 -29.78 14.91
N ASP A 108 -0.70 -31.00 14.70
CA ASP A 108 -1.19 -31.50 13.42
C ASP A 108 -2.37 -32.47 13.62
N PRO A 109 -3.18 -32.70 12.57
CA PRO A 109 -4.37 -33.54 12.66
C PRO A 109 -4.09 -35.04 12.89
N PHE A 110 -2.84 -35.53 12.72
CA PHE A 110 -2.49 -36.93 12.90
C PHE A 110 -2.13 -37.25 14.36
N SER A 111 -1.49 -36.29 15.04
CA SER A 111 -1.08 -36.42 16.44
C SER A 111 -2.16 -35.94 17.42
N THR A 112 -3.08 -35.10 16.97
CA THR A 112 -4.14 -34.46 17.76
C THR A 112 -5.50 -34.75 17.09
N PRO A 113 -6.05 -35.98 17.25
CA PRO A 113 -7.29 -36.39 16.57
C PRO A 113 -8.49 -35.49 16.89
N GLU A 114 -8.49 -34.89 18.09
CA GLU A 114 -9.54 -33.97 18.54
C GLU A 114 -9.54 -32.63 17.76
N ALA A 115 -8.40 -32.24 17.24
CA ALA A 115 -8.25 -31.05 16.38
C ALA A 115 -8.37 -31.38 14.89
N ALA A 116 -8.42 -32.64 14.49
CA ALA A 116 -8.39 -33.06 13.08
C ALA A 116 -9.52 -32.43 12.25
N ASP A 117 -10.72 -32.35 12.80
CA ASP A 117 -11.88 -31.77 12.14
C ASP A 117 -11.74 -30.25 11.85
N LYS A 118 -10.83 -29.59 12.56
CA LYS A 118 -10.53 -28.16 12.37
C LYS A 118 -9.25 -27.89 11.60
N MET A 119 -8.40 -28.90 11.44
CA MET A 119 -7.11 -28.80 10.74
C MET A 119 -7.15 -29.43 9.35
N ILE A 120 -8.25 -30.10 9.00
CA ILE A 120 -8.50 -30.62 7.66
C ILE A 120 -9.74 -29.92 7.10
N SER A 121 -9.61 -29.31 5.91
CA SER A 121 -10.76 -28.68 5.26
C SER A 121 -11.89 -29.67 4.99
N LYS A 122 -13.12 -29.18 4.96
CA LYS A 122 -14.33 -30.02 4.77
C LYS A 122 -14.31 -30.85 3.48
N ASP A 123 -13.61 -30.38 2.45
CA ASP A 123 -13.42 -31.05 1.16
C ASP A 123 -12.18 -31.97 1.14
N GLY A 124 -11.39 -31.97 2.20
CA GLY A 124 -10.14 -32.72 2.30
C GLY A 124 -9.01 -32.24 1.38
N ALA A 125 -9.16 -31.06 0.81
CA ALA A 125 -8.19 -30.46 -0.11
C ALA A 125 -7.04 -29.76 0.61
N THR A 126 -7.25 -29.29 1.85
CA THR A 126 -6.26 -28.55 2.62
C THR A 126 -6.04 -29.20 3.99
N LEU A 127 -4.77 -29.33 4.37
CA LEU A 127 -4.36 -29.78 5.70
C LEU A 127 -3.48 -28.68 6.32
N LEU A 128 -3.80 -28.30 7.55
CA LEU A 128 -3.11 -27.30 8.32
C LEU A 128 -2.28 -27.96 9.42
N THR A 129 -1.07 -27.45 9.64
CA THR A 129 -0.20 -27.82 10.76
C THR A 129 0.33 -26.54 11.39
N SER A 130 0.29 -26.43 12.70
CA SER A 130 0.88 -25.31 13.43
C SER A 130 2.23 -25.70 14.01
N LEU A 131 3.24 -24.89 13.74
CA LEU A 131 4.59 -25.03 14.27
C LEU A 131 4.89 -23.87 15.20
N SER A 132 5.27 -24.15 16.44
CA SER A 132 5.85 -23.15 17.33
C SER A 132 7.37 -23.22 17.24
N VAL A 133 8.04 -22.11 16.94
CA VAL A 133 9.49 -22.08 16.78
C VAL A 133 10.13 -21.01 17.67
N GLN A 134 11.30 -21.29 18.19
CA GLN A 134 12.11 -20.34 18.97
C GLN A 134 13.36 -19.97 18.18
N PRO A 135 13.37 -18.86 17.44
CA PRO A 135 14.43 -18.54 16.47
C PRO A 135 15.82 -18.38 17.11
N GLY A 136 15.91 -17.95 18.38
CA GLY A 136 17.20 -17.62 19.00
C GLY A 136 17.89 -16.51 18.20
N ASP A 137 19.13 -16.77 17.76
CA ASP A 137 19.91 -15.83 16.93
C ASP A 137 19.70 -16.04 15.41
N ARG A 138 18.84 -16.99 14.99
CA ARG A 138 18.58 -17.31 13.58
C ARG A 138 17.53 -16.36 13.00
N THR A 139 17.66 -16.11 11.70
CA THR A 139 16.62 -15.39 10.95
C THR A 139 15.46 -16.31 10.60
N ILE A 140 14.27 -15.75 10.43
CA ILE A 140 13.08 -16.52 10.01
C ILE A 140 13.34 -17.28 8.71
N LYS A 141 14.04 -16.67 7.75
CA LYS A 141 14.40 -17.31 6.48
C LYS A 141 15.29 -18.53 6.63
N GLU A 142 16.21 -18.52 7.60
CA GLU A 142 17.05 -19.68 7.89
C GLU A 142 16.24 -20.82 8.51
N LEU A 143 15.25 -20.49 9.35
CA LEU A 143 14.33 -21.48 9.93
C LEU A 143 13.42 -22.07 8.83
N GLU A 144 12.82 -21.23 8.02
CA GLU A 144 11.98 -21.66 6.89
C GLU A 144 12.75 -22.55 5.92
N GLN A 145 14.00 -22.20 5.61
CA GLN A 145 14.83 -23.02 4.73
C GLN A 145 15.08 -24.40 5.33
N GLY A 146 15.37 -24.48 6.64
CA GLY A 146 15.56 -25.76 7.31
C GLY A 146 14.30 -26.62 7.33
N ILE A 147 13.13 -26.02 7.59
CA ILE A 147 11.84 -26.71 7.51
C ILE A 147 11.57 -27.17 6.07
N ARG A 148 11.83 -26.33 5.08
CA ARG A 148 11.62 -26.62 3.65
C ARG A 148 12.49 -27.79 3.17
N GLU A 149 13.74 -27.88 3.61
CA GLU A 149 14.63 -28.99 3.27
C GLU A 149 14.06 -30.35 3.70
N VAL A 150 13.34 -30.40 4.82
CA VAL A 150 12.63 -31.61 5.27
C VAL A 150 11.38 -31.87 4.42
N LEU A 151 10.68 -30.81 4.03
CA LEU A 151 9.43 -30.89 3.26
C LEU A 151 9.64 -31.17 1.75
N ASP A 152 10.86 -30.99 1.23
CA ASP A 152 11.18 -31.21 -0.20
C ASP A 152 10.82 -32.63 -0.70
N GLN A 153 10.62 -33.58 0.23
CA GLN A 153 10.23 -34.97 -0.10
C GLN A 153 8.71 -35.13 -0.31
N VAL A 154 7.90 -34.13 0.11
CA VAL A 154 6.44 -34.19 0.02
C VAL A 154 6.01 -33.78 -1.38
N SER A 155 5.22 -34.65 -2.04
CA SER A 155 4.74 -34.42 -3.41
C SER A 155 3.56 -33.43 -3.47
N VAL A 156 2.90 -33.17 -2.35
CA VAL A 156 1.78 -32.20 -2.24
C VAL A 156 2.33 -30.79 -2.14
N GLU A 157 1.69 -29.85 -2.83
CA GLU A 157 2.06 -28.44 -2.69
C GLU A 157 1.91 -28.00 -1.22
N HIS A 158 2.95 -27.38 -0.71
CA HIS A 158 3.00 -26.91 0.67
C HIS A 158 3.57 -25.51 0.76
N TYR A 159 3.08 -24.75 1.71
CA TYR A 159 3.38 -23.33 1.89
C TYR A 159 3.43 -23.00 3.37
N MET A 160 4.19 -21.98 3.73
CA MET A 160 4.31 -21.49 5.10
C MET A 160 3.77 -20.06 5.22
N THR A 161 3.06 -19.78 6.31
CA THR A 161 2.59 -18.43 6.63
C THR A 161 2.59 -18.21 8.15
N GLY A 162 2.44 -16.98 8.53
CA GLY A 162 2.39 -16.52 9.91
C GLY A 162 2.64 -15.01 9.95
N GLU A 163 2.43 -14.39 11.08
CA GLU A 163 2.57 -12.93 11.22
C GLU A 163 3.98 -12.46 10.80
N GLU A 164 5.03 -13.13 11.29
CA GLU A 164 6.41 -12.74 11.01
C GLU A 164 6.84 -13.05 9.56
N GLN A 165 6.29 -14.10 8.95
CA GLN A 165 6.52 -14.41 7.53
C GLN A 165 5.93 -13.31 6.65
N ILE A 166 4.69 -12.92 6.93
CA ILE A 166 4.00 -11.85 6.20
C ILE A 166 4.72 -10.52 6.37
N ASN A 167 5.17 -10.19 7.60
CA ASN A 167 5.95 -9.00 7.87
C ASN A 167 7.30 -9.03 7.12
N GLY A 168 7.97 -10.17 7.10
CA GLY A 168 9.22 -10.37 6.36
C GLY A 168 9.03 -10.16 4.85
N ASP A 169 7.99 -10.74 4.28
CA ASP A 169 7.64 -10.59 2.87
C ASP A 169 7.22 -9.16 2.51
N MET A 170 6.56 -8.44 3.43
CA MET A 170 6.24 -7.03 3.28
C MET A 170 7.50 -6.16 3.17
N ILE A 171 8.51 -6.42 4.01
CA ILE A 171 9.80 -5.73 3.95
C ILE A 171 10.50 -6.04 2.62
N ASP A 172 10.55 -7.31 2.22
CA ASP A 172 11.19 -7.74 0.97
C ASP A 172 10.47 -7.17 -0.27
N SER A 173 9.14 -7.16 -0.27
CA SER A 173 8.33 -6.53 -1.32
C SER A 173 8.63 -5.04 -1.45
N SER A 174 8.69 -4.35 -0.32
CA SER A 174 9.02 -2.92 -0.26
C SER A 174 10.43 -2.65 -0.77
N GLU A 175 11.42 -3.48 -0.40
CA GLU A 175 12.81 -3.35 -0.88
C GLU A 175 12.92 -3.59 -2.39
N GLN A 176 12.24 -4.61 -2.92
CA GLN A 176 12.19 -4.89 -4.36
C GLN A 176 11.47 -3.78 -5.12
N GLY A 177 10.35 -3.29 -4.57
CA GLY A 177 9.59 -2.16 -5.11
C GLY A 177 10.43 -0.89 -5.16
N LEU A 178 11.19 -0.60 -4.09
CA LEU A 178 12.10 0.53 -4.02
C LEU A 178 13.17 0.46 -5.12
N LYS A 179 13.87 -0.66 -5.26
CA LYS A 179 14.90 -0.86 -6.30
C LYS A 179 14.34 -0.63 -7.70
N LYS A 180 13.16 -1.17 -8.01
CA LYS A 180 12.49 -0.95 -9.30
C LYS A 180 12.11 0.54 -9.47
N SER A 181 11.52 1.15 -8.45
CA SER A 181 11.10 2.55 -8.45
C SER A 181 12.27 3.51 -8.65
N GLU A 182 13.43 3.26 -8.04
CA GLU A 182 14.63 4.08 -8.21
C GLU A 182 15.05 4.18 -9.68
N TYR A 183 15.12 3.04 -10.39
CA TYR A 183 15.48 3.02 -11.81
C TYR A 183 14.49 3.83 -12.66
N PHE A 184 13.20 3.59 -12.48
CA PHE A 184 12.17 4.32 -13.21
C PHE A 184 12.19 5.81 -12.91
N THR A 185 12.35 6.17 -11.64
CA THR A 185 12.42 7.57 -11.19
C THR A 185 13.59 8.29 -11.84
N VAL A 186 14.80 7.71 -11.82
CA VAL A 186 15.97 8.34 -12.42
C VAL A 186 15.81 8.51 -13.92
N ILE A 187 15.32 7.47 -14.63
CA ILE A 187 15.10 7.52 -16.09
C ILE A 187 14.05 8.58 -16.43
N PHE A 188 12.92 8.58 -15.69
CA PHE A 188 11.82 9.50 -15.94
C PHE A 188 12.21 10.96 -15.66
N ILE A 189 12.91 11.19 -14.55
CA ILE A 189 13.46 12.50 -14.21
C ILE A 189 14.47 12.95 -15.27
N LEU A 190 15.38 12.09 -15.70
CA LEU A 190 16.34 12.41 -16.75
C LEU A 190 15.62 12.83 -18.03
N LEU A 191 14.60 12.08 -18.44
CA LEU A 191 13.82 12.41 -19.63
C LEU A 191 13.12 13.77 -19.50
N ILE A 192 12.46 14.02 -18.38
CA ILE A 192 11.83 15.32 -18.10
C ILE A 192 12.87 16.45 -18.10
N LEU A 193 13.99 16.26 -17.45
CA LEU A 193 15.05 17.27 -17.38
C LEU A 193 15.65 17.59 -18.75
N VAL A 194 15.81 16.57 -19.62
CA VAL A 194 16.24 16.77 -21.02
C VAL A 194 15.23 17.63 -21.78
N VAL A 195 13.94 17.34 -21.63
CA VAL A 195 12.86 18.10 -22.27
C VAL A 195 12.81 19.55 -21.75
N VAL A 196 12.91 19.73 -20.44
CA VAL A 196 12.84 21.05 -19.78
C VAL A 196 14.03 21.92 -20.13
N PHE A 197 15.23 21.40 -19.96
CA PHE A 197 16.46 22.17 -20.21
C PHE A 197 16.82 22.25 -21.69
N ARG A 198 16.34 21.33 -22.51
CA ARG A 198 16.76 21.19 -23.93
C ARG A 198 18.27 21.14 -24.05
N SER A 199 18.92 20.43 -23.16
CA SER A 199 20.37 20.30 -23.03
C SER A 199 20.73 18.86 -22.71
N ALA A 200 21.84 18.39 -23.20
CA ALA A 200 22.38 17.07 -22.87
C ALA A 200 23.18 17.06 -21.55
N ILE A 201 23.69 18.23 -21.12
CA ILE A 201 24.57 18.35 -19.94
C ILE A 201 23.77 18.82 -18.70
N ALA A 202 22.86 19.76 -18.87
CA ALA A 202 22.13 20.34 -17.75
C ALA A 202 21.37 19.31 -16.86
N PRO A 203 20.77 18.24 -17.40
CA PRO A 203 20.10 17.21 -16.61
C PRO A 203 20.96 16.49 -15.58
N PHE A 204 22.25 16.35 -15.86
CA PHE A 204 23.16 15.64 -14.93
C PHE A 204 23.44 16.45 -13.67
N VAL A 205 23.32 17.78 -13.72
CA VAL A 205 23.58 18.62 -12.53
C VAL A 205 22.55 18.36 -11.42
N PRO A 206 21.23 18.41 -11.69
CA PRO A 206 20.23 18.00 -10.69
C PRO A 206 20.45 16.57 -10.19
N LEU A 207 20.62 15.61 -11.11
CA LEU A 207 20.76 14.21 -10.73
C LEU A 207 21.98 13.96 -9.84
N LEU A 208 23.15 14.54 -10.17
CA LEU A 208 24.35 14.41 -9.35
C LEU A 208 24.22 15.14 -8.01
N THR A 209 23.62 16.33 -8.02
CA THR A 209 23.43 17.10 -6.78
C THR A 209 22.48 16.37 -5.83
N VAL A 210 21.33 15.92 -6.34
CA VAL A 210 20.32 15.23 -5.52
C VAL A 210 20.80 13.84 -5.13
N GLY A 211 21.40 13.08 -6.05
CA GLY A 211 21.95 11.76 -5.75
C GLY A 211 23.02 11.79 -4.67
N LEU A 212 23.97 12.74 -4.76
CA LEU A 212 24.99 12.91 -3.72
C LEU A 212 24.36 13.34 -2.37
N SER A 213 23.37 14.23 -2.43
CA SER A 213 22.64 14.65 -1.22
C SER A 213 21.87 13.49 -0.59
N TYR A 214 21.26 12.64 -1.40
CA TYR A 214 20.53 11.46 -0.97
C TYR A 214 21.43 10.46 -0.23
N VAL A 215 22.57 10.11 -0.85
CA VAL A 215 23.54 9.18 -0.24
C VAL A 215 24.04 9.69 1.10
N VAL A 216 24.42 10.98 1.17
CA VAL A 216 24.86 11.61 2.42
C VAL A 216 23.74 11.62 3.46
N SER A 217 22.52 11.96 3.06
CA SER A 217 21.36 12.03 3.95
C SER A 217 20.99 10.66 4.49
N GLN A 218 20.96 9.64 3.64
CA GLN A 218 20.67 8.27 4.03
C GLN A 218 21.69 7.77 5.06
N SER A 219 22.97 8.01 4.82
CA SER A 219 24.02 7.64 5.75
C SER A 219 23.91 8.39 7.10
N ILE A 220 23.55 9.67 7.08
CA ILE A 220 23.30 10.44 8.31
C ILE A 220 22.11 9.85 9.07
N VAL A 221 21.00 9.54 8.37
CA VAL A 221 19.82 8.94 8.98
C VAL A 221 20.16 7.57 9.57
N SER A 222 20.94 6.72 8.86
CA SER A 222 21.42 5.44 9.40
C SER A 222 22.14 5.60 10.73
N PHE A 223 23.05 6.58 10.85
CA PHE A 223 23.71 6.88 12.13
C PHE A 223 22.75 7.41 13.20
N LEU A 224 21.75 8.21 12.81
CA LEU A 224 20.75 8.71 13.76
C LEU A 224 19.89 7.57 14.30
N VAL A 225 19.52 6.62 13.44
CA VAL A 225 18.75 5.41 13.83
C VAL A 225 19.58 4.53 14.75
N ASP A 226 20.85 4.28 14.41
CA ASP A 226 21.74 3.40 15.19
C ASP A 226 22.03 3.96 16.59
N ARG A 227 22.32 5.29 16.70
CA ARG A 227 22.85 5.92 17.91
C ARG A 227 21.82 6.68 18.75
N PHE A 228 20.72 7.10 18.19
CA PHE A 228 19.76 8.02 18.81
C PHE A 228 18.32 7.54 18.72
N ASP A 229 18.08 6.28 18.32
CA ASP A 229 16.76 5.70 18.10
C ASP A 229 15.83 6.62 17.28
N PHE A 230 16.42 7.21 16.23
CA PHE A 230 15.69 8.06 15.31
C PHE A 230 14.61 7.24 14.59
N PRO A 231 13.36 7.77 14.47
CA PRO A 231 12.25 7.01 13.95
C PRO A 231 12.49 6.55 12.51
N ILE A 232 12.30 5.27 12.28
CA ILE A 232 12.44 4.62 10.99
C ILE A 232 11.25 3.70 10.76
N SER A 233 10.90 3.47 9.49
CA SER A 233 9.95 2.46 9.05
C SER A 233 10.40 1.88 7.71
N THR A 234 9.80 0.78 7.29
CA THR A 234 9.97 0.16 5.98
C THR A 234 9.85 1.16 4.82
N TYR A 235 9.02 2.19 4.97
CA TYR A 235 8.76 3.20 3.94
C TYR A 235 9.69 4.43 4.00
N THR A 236 10.55 4.56 5.00
CA THR A 236 11.41 5.74 5.19
C THR A 236 12.28 6.03 3.97
N GLN A 237 12.88 5.00 3.37
CA GLN A 237 13.73 5.15 2.18
C GLN A 237 12.91 5.63 0.97
N ILE A 238 11.71 5.08 0.80
CA ILE A 238 10.79 5.45 -0.28
C ILE A 238 10.42 6.93 -0.18
N PHE A 239 10.08 7.39 1.02
CA PHE A 239 9.79 8.81 1.28
C PHE A 239 10.99 9.69 0.97
N MET A 240 12.19 9.29 1.41
CA MET A 240 13.41 10.06 1.14
C MET A 240 13.71 10.15 -0.35
N VAL A 241 13.66 9.04 -1.09
CA VAL A 241 13.89 9.02 -2.54
C VAL A 241 12.87 9.91 -3.25
N ALA A 242 11.58 9.64 -3.04
CA ALA A 242 10.51 10.34 -3.76
C ALA A 242 10.55 11.85 -3.54
N VAL A 243 10.68 12.28 -2.29
CA VAL A 243 10.65 13.70 -1.95
C VAL A 243 11.96 14.41 -2.32
N MET A 244 13.11 13.81 -2.02
CA MET A 244 14.39 14.44 -2.35
C MET A 244 14.61 14.58 -3.85
N PHE A 245 14.32 13.53 -4.62
CA PHE A 245 14.44 13.62 -6.08
C PHE A 245 13.37 14.54 -6.68
N GLY A 246 12.13 14.53 -6.18
CA GLY A 246 11.08 15.44 -6.64
C GLY A 246 11.44 16.90 -6.39
N ILE A 247 11.62 17.29 -5.13
CA ILE A 247 11.87 18.67 -4.72
C ILE A 247 13.26 19.13 -5.13
N GLY A 248 14.27 18.26 -5.00
CA GLY A 248 15.66 18.59 -5.32
C GLY A 248 15.85 18.92 -6.79
N THR A 249 15.22 18.15 -7.67
CA THR A 249 15.27 18.44 -9.12
C THR A 249 14.55 19.71 -9.46
N ASP A 250 13.38 19.99 -8.85
CA ASP A 250 12.62 21.23 -9.07
C ASP A 250 13.42 22.47 -8.68
N TYR A 251 14.06 22.45 -7.51
CA TYR A 251 14.92 23.55 -7.08
C TYR A 251 16.14 23.75 -7.99
N CYS A 252 16.74 22.65 -8.45
CA CYS A 252 17.81 22.73 -9.45
C CYS A 252 17.30 23.30 -10.78
N ILE A 253 16.10 22.89 -11.23
CA ILE A 253 15.48 23.44 -12.46
C ILE A 253 15.32 24.94 -12.33
N LEU A 254 14.77 25.40 -11.22
CA LEU A 254 14.57 26.83 -10.96
C LEU A 254 15.90 27.61 -10.99
N LEU A 255 16.92 27.09 -10.29
CA LEU A 255 18.23 27.73 -10.25
C LEU A 255 18.93 27.73 -11.62
N ILE A 256 18.92 26.61 -12.33
CA ILE A 256 19.59 26.47 -13.63
C ILE A 256 18.85 27.26 -14.71
N SER A 257 17.53 27.26 -14.68
CA SER A 257 16.73 28.07 -15.61
C SER A 257 16.97 29.57 -15.39
N ARG A 258 17.01 29.98 -14.13
CA ARG A 258 17.34 31.36 -13.79
C ARG A 258 18.77 31.72 -14.17
N PHE A 259 19.72 30.81 -13.96
CA PHE A 259 21.10 31.02 -14.42
C PHE A 259 21.19 31.21 -15.93
N LYS A 260 20.39 30.47 -16.69
CA LYS A 260 20.27 30.64 -18.15
C LYS A 260 19.84 32.05 -18.53
N GLU A 261 18.84 32.58 -17.81
CA GLU A 261 18.35 33.95 -18.04
C GLU A 261 19.43 35.00 -17.67
N GLU A 262 20.06 34.85 -16.50
CA GLU A 262 21.07 35.79 -16.03
C GLU A 262 22.33 35.77 -16.88
N LEU A 263 22.69 34.64 -17.50
CA LEU A 263 23.81 34.56 -18.45
C LEU A 263 23.64 35.42 -19.69
N GLN A 264 22.41 35.85 -20.03
CA GLN A 264 22.16 36.71 -21.16
C GLN A 264 22.43 38.19 -20.85
N THR A 265 22.27 38.60 -19.61
CA THR A 265 22.29 40.00 -19.17
C THR A 265 23.53 40.34 -18.36
N ALA A 266 24.18 39.37 -17.74
CA ALA A 266 25.36 39.56 -16.91
C ALA A 266 26.63 39.71 -17.74
N ALA A 267 27.59 40.51 -17.24
CA ALA A 267 28.88 40.75 -17.89
C ALA A 267 29.75 39.48 -17.96
N ASP A 268 29.64 38.63 -16.97
CA ASP A 268 30.35 37.37 -16.93
C ASP A 268 29.51 36.29 -16.21
N LYS A 269 29.97 35.01 -16.28
CA LYS A 269 29.32 33.86 -15.61
C LYS A 269 29.30 33.99 -14.09
N TRP A 270 30.24 34.71 -13.51
CA TRP A 270 30.34 34.88 -12.06
C TRP A 270 29.27 35.82 -11.55
N GLU A 271 29.03 36.91 -12.27
CA GLU A 271 27.95 37.84 -12.01
C GLU A 271 26.60 37.15 -12.21
N ALA A 272 26.44 36.36 -13.30
CA ALA A 272 25.24 35.59 -13.56
C ALA A 272 24.90 34.65 -12.40
N ILE A 273 25.86 33.93 -11.81
CA ILE A 273 25.65 33.07 -10.64
C ILE A 273 25.18 33.90 -9.43
N VAL A 274 25.83 35.03 -9.17
CA VAL A 274 25.47 35.89 -8.03
C VAL A 274 24.04 36.41 -8.19
N GLN A 275 23.65 36.86 -9.37
CA GLN A 275 22.31 37.37 -9.67
C GLN A 275 21.26 36.22 -9.61
N THR A 276 21.59 35.03 -10.08
CA THR A 276 20.75 33.85 -9.96
C THR A 276 20.38 33.57 -8.51
N TYR A 277 21.37 33.48 -7.64
CA TYR A 277 21.13 33.21 -6.21
C TYR A 277 20.51 34.39 -5.48
N LYS A 278 20.73 35.61 -5.94
CA LYS A 278 20.09 36.80 -5.37
C LYS A 278 18.59 36.85 -5.68
N LYS A 279 18.18 36.37 -6.86
CA LYS A 279 16.78 36.39 -7.31
C LYS A 279 16.04 35.10 -7.02
N ALA A 280 16.57 33.95 -7.45
CA ALA A 280 15.95 32.64 -7.28
C ALA A 280 16.39 31.94 -5.97
N GLY A 281 17.61 32.20 -5.49
CA GLY A 281 18.13 31.53 -4.31
C GLY A 281 17.35 31.80 -3.03
N LYS A 282 16.77 33.01 -2.88
CA LYS A 282 15.88 33.32 -1.77
C LYS A 282 14.62 32.48 -1.80
N THR A 283 14.00 32.34 -2.95
CA THR A 283 12.79 31.53 -3.15
C THR A 283 13.07 30.08 -2.83
N VAL A 284 14.16 29.52 -3.38
CA VAL A 284 14.59 28.12 -3.09
C VAL A 284 14.86 27.92 -1.61
N PHE A 285 15.52 28.87 -0.94
CA PHE A 285 15.83 28.75 0.48
C PHE A 285 14.56 28.77 1.34
N PHE A 286 13.67 29.76 1.14
CA PHE A 286 12.45 29.86 1.95
C PHE A 286 11.45 28.75 1.63
N SER A 287 11.28 28.36 0.37
CA SER A 287 10.42 27.23 0.03
C SER A 287 11.01 25.92 0.56
N GLY A 288 12.32 25.71 0.46
CA GLY A 288 12.98 24.54 1.05
C GLY A 288 12.91 24.54 2.57
N LEU A 289 13.03 25.70 3.21
CA LEU A 289 12.85 25.82 4.67
C LEU A 289 11.39 25.50 5.08
N ALA A 290 10.41 25.91 4.28
CA ALA A 290 9.00 25.59 4.53
C ALA A 290 8.75 24.08 4.44
N VAL A 291 9.36 23.41 3.46
CA VAL A 291 9.28 21.95 3.33
C VAL A 291 10.01 21.26 4.49
N LEU A 292 11.20 21.75 4.85
CA LEU A 292 11.96 21.23 6.00
C LEU A 292 11.14 21.31 7.28
N VAL A 293 10.50 22.43 7.55
CA VAL A 293 9.63 22.59 8.73
C VAL A 293 8.39 21.71 8.62
N GLY A 294 7.80 21.58 7.43
CA GLY A 294 6.68 20.67 7.19
C GLY A 294 7.03 19.23 7.57
N PHE A 295 8.13 18.70 7.04
CA PHE A 295 8.59 17.34 7.40
C PHE A 295 9.11 17.23 8.84
N SER A 296 9.68 18.29 9.41
CA SER A 296 10.05 18.27 10.82
C SER A 296 8.82 18.23 11.74
N ALA A 297 7.72 18.87 11.34
CA ALA A 297 6.47 18.84 12.11
C ALA A 297 5.86 17.43 12.16
N ILE A 298 6.03 16.61 11.11
CA ILE A 298 5.60 15.21 11.09
C ILE A 298 6.31 14.38 12.18
N GLY A 299 7.52 14.75 12.56
CA GLY A 299 8.26 14.08 13.64
C GLY A 299 7.59 14.12 15.01
N PHE A 300 6.57 14.95 15.21
CA PHE A 300 5.76 14.99 16.44
C PHE A 300 4.57 14.03 16.43
N SER A 301 4.40 13.24 15.35
CA SER A 301 3.41 12.17 15.28
C SER A 301 3.73 11.04 16.25
N GLN A 302 2.69 10.37 16.74
CA GLN A 302 2.81 9.13 17.49
C GLN A 302 2.88 7.93 16.54
N PHE A 303 2.16 7.98 15.43
CA PHE A 303 2.16 6.96 14.41
C PHE A 303 3.55 6.83 13.78
N VAL A 304 4.19 5.68 13.98
CA VAL A 304 5.59 5.43 13.58
C VAL A 304 5.81 5.68 12.10
N LEU A 305 4.86 5.27 11.24
CA LEU A 305 4.94 5.49 9.80
C LEU A 305 5.04 6.98 9.46
N TYR A 306 4.18 7.83 10.03
CA TYR A 306 4.26 9.27 9.81
C TYR A 306 5.54 9.84 10.40
N ARG A 307 5.83 9.49 11.65
CA ARG A 307 7.00 9.97 12.38
C ARG A 307 8.30 9.66 11.65
N SER A 308 8.40 8.51 10.98
CA SER A 308 9.57 8.09 10.19
C SER A 308 9.85 9.00 8.99
N ALA A 309 8.82 9.68 8.45
CA ALA A 309 8.98 10.64 7.36
C ALA A 309 9.81 11.88 7.77
N VAL A 310 10.09 12.09 9.06
CA VAL A 310 11.01 13.14 9.52
C VAL A 310 12.44 12.96 8.97
N ALA A 311 12.83 11.76 8.57
CA ALA A 311 14.08 11.50 7.85
C ALA A 311 14.21 12.34 6.57
N VAL A 312 13.08 12.65 5.93
CA VAL A 312 13.04 13.55 4.76
C VAL A 312 13.49 14.97 5.16
N ALA A 313 13.18 15.44 6.38
CA ALA A 313 13.65 16.74 6.84
C ALA A 313 15.19 16.80 6.91
N VAL A 314 15.82 15.73 7.38
CA VAL A 314 17.29 15.58 7.34
C VAL A 314 17.77 15.65 5.88
N GLY A 315 17.09 14.90 4.99
CA GLY A 315 17.38 14.92 3.56
C GLY A 315 17.29 16.31 2.93
N ILE A 316 16.25 17.04 3.23
CA ILE A 316 16.04 18.42 2.73
C ILE A 316 17.09 19.37 3.28
N ALA A 317 17.47 19.26 4.57
CA ALA A 317 18.52 20.09 5.15
C ALA A 317 19.86 19.90 4.41
N VAL A 318 20.25 18.65 4.17
CA VAL A 318 21.46 18.30 3.41
C VAL A 318 21.34 18.78 1.96
N MET A 319 20.18 18.58 1.34
CA MET A 319 19.93 19.02 -0.03
C MET A 319 20.01 20.54 -0.18
N LEU A 320 19.46 21.31 0.76
CA LEU A 320 19.57 22.77 0.75
C LEU A 320 21.05 23.22 0.82
N LEU A 321 21.86 22.53 1.61
CA LEU A 321 23.30 22.76 1.65
C LEU A 321 23.95 22.43 0.30
N ALA A 322 23.56 21.33 -0.31
CA ALA A 322 24.07 20.92 -1.63
C ALA A 322 23.66 21.90 -2.73
N LEU A 323 22.43 22.40 -2.73
CA LEU A 323 21.97 23.41 -3.66
C LEU A 323 22.77 24.71 -3.59
N ILE A 324 23.19 25.09 -2.40
CA ILE A 324 24.00 26.33 -2.22
C ILE A 324 25.48 26.08 -2.56
N THR A 325 25.95 24.86 -2.48
CA THR A 325 27.39 24.52 -2.60
C THR A 325 27.73 23.84 -3.93
N ILE A 326 26.98 22.78 -4.31
CA ILE A 326 27.30 21.95 -5.49
C ILE A 326 26.75 22.60 -6.78
N VAL A 327 25.53 23.09 -6.79
CA VAL A 327 24.94 23.70 -8.00
C VAL A 327 25.74 24.90 -8.50
N PRO A 328 26.22 25.84 -7.64
CA PRO A 328 27.09 26.91 -8.08
C PRO A 328 28.44 26.44 -8.64
N PHE A 329 28.96 25.32 -8.14
CA PHE A 329 30.17 24.71 -8.70
C PHE A 329 29.95 24.33 -10.17
N PHE A 330 28.89 23.61 -10.48
CA PHE A 330 28.58 23.22 -11.86
C PHE A 330 28.35 24.43 -12.75
N MET A 331 27.61 25.42 -12.27
CA MET A 331 27.41 26.68 -12.98
C MET A 331 28.72 27.40 -13.27
N ALA A 332 29.65 27.42 -12.31
CA ALA A 332 30.96 28.10 -12.43
C ALA A 332 31.91 27.35 -13.37
N VAL A 333 31.90 26.02 -13.35
CA VAL A 333 32.75 25.19 -14.20
C VAL A 333 32.22 25.13 -15.61
N LEU A 334 30.97 24.78 -15.79
CA LEU A 334 30.35 24.56 -17.10
C LEU A 334 29.91 25.87 -17.79
N GLY A 335 29.45 26.86 -17.01
CA GLY A 335 28.99 28.14 -17.57
C GLY A 335 27.96 27.95 -18.68
N SER A 336 28.17 28.55 -19.85
CA SER A 336 27.29 28.41 -21.02
C SER A 336 27.30 26.99 -21.63
N LYS A 337 28.35 26.19 -21.41
CA LYS A 337 28.43 24.79 -21.87
C LYS A 337 27.38 23.90 -21.22
N LEU A 338 26.85 24.32 -20.07
CA LEU A 338 25.73 23.66 -19.41
C LEU A 338 24.51 23.47 -20.32
N PHE A 339 24.32 24.37 -21.27
CA PHE A 339 23.17 24.38 -22.18
C PHE A 339 23.49 23.83 -23.58
N TRP A 340 24.59 23.10 -23.75
CA TRP A 340 24.94 22.44 -25.00
C TRP A 340 23.88 21.36 -25.37
N PRO A 341 23.48 21.22 -26.67
CA PRO A 341 24.04 21.86 -27.87
C PRO A 341 23.40 23.19 -28.29
N LEU A 342 22.37 23.68 -27.61
CA LEU A 342 21.58 24.85 -28.06
C LEU A 342 22.13 26.20 -27.53
N ASN A 343 23.46 26.36 -27.49
CA ASN A 343 24.10 27.60 -26.98
C ASN A 343 23.71 28.91 -27.69
N LYS A 344 23.17 28.83 -28.89
CA LYS A 344 22.89 30.05 -29.71
C LYS A 344 21.45 30.58 -29.65
N SER A 345 20.48 29.82 -29.11
CA SER A 345 19.13 30.30 -28.91
C SER A 345 18.78 30.45 -27.42
N LEU A 346 19.49 31.34 -26.77
CA LEU A 346 19.18 31.70 -25.36
C LEU A 346 17.87 32.51 -25.26
N GLU A 347 17.28 32.94 -26.39
CA GLU A 347 16.02 33.69 -26.39
C GLU A 347 14.89 32.85 -25.79
N HIS A 348 14.32 33.36 -24.72
CA HIS A 348 13.11 32.82 -24.08
C HIS A 348 11.92 33.12 -24.98
N LYS A 349 11.54 32.16 -25.85
CA LYS A 349 10.23 32.24 -26.51
C LYS A 349 9.19 32.05 -25.42
N GLU A 350 8.35 33.07 -25.20
CA GLU A 350 7.21 32.99 -24.33
C GLU A 350 6.40 31.73 -24.65
N ASN A 351 6.18 30.91 -23.62
CA ASN A 351 5.36 29.73 -23.76
C ASN A 351 3.90 30.16 -23.96
N ARG A 352 3.42 30.03 -25.19
CA ARG A 352 2.07 30.47 -25.60
C ARG A 352 0.98 29.83 -24.77
N PHE A 353 1.20 28.55 -24.34
CA PHE A 353 0.25 27.79 -23.52
C PHE A 353 0.10 28.41 -22.12
N TRP A 354 1.18 28.56 -21.38
CA TRP A 354 1.15 29.19 -20.06
C TRP A 354 0.74 30.67 -20.12
N GLY A 355 1.15 31.38 -21.14
CA GLY A 355 0.72 32.72 -21.38
C GLY A 355 -0.79 32.85 -21.67
N ALA A 356 -1.39 31.87 -22.33
CA ALA A 356 -2.83 31.79 -22.55
C ALA A 356 -3.59 31.52 -21.27
N ILE A 357 -3.15 30.54 -20.48
CA ILE A 357 -3.74 30.21 -19.17
C ILE A 357 -3.63 31.39 -18.22
N GLY A 358 -2.44 32.00 -18.10
CA GLY A 358 -2.26 33.17 -17.25
C GLY A 358 -3.14 34.35 -17.65
N ARG A 359 -3.23 34.65 -18.95
CA ARG A 359 -4.14 35.72 -19.45
C ARG A 359 -5.61 35.40 -19.23
N PHE A 360 -6.00 34.11 -19.37
CA PHE A 360 -7.36 33.67 -19.08
C PHE A 360 -7.68 33.82 -17.59
N SER A 361 -6.78 33.31 -16.70
CA SER A 361 -6.92 33.40 -15.25
C SER A 361 -7.02 34.87 -14.77
N LEU A 362 -6.20 35.78 -15.34
CA LEU A 362 -6.22 37.19 -14.98
C LEU A 362 -7.45 37.92 -15.53
N LYS A 363 -7.88 37.62 -16.78
CA LYS A 363 -9.03 38.29 -17.42
C LYS A 363 -10.38 37.76 -16.91
N ARG A 364 -10.46 36.50 -16.49
CA ARG A 364 -11.68 35.80 -16.03
C ARG A 364 -11.44 34.96 -14.80
N PRO A 365 -11.05 35.57 -13.66
CA PRO A 365 -10.66 34.81 -12.46
C PRO A 365 -11.78 33.88 -11.93
N TRP A 366 -13.02 34.36 -11.97
CA TRP A 366 -14.19 33.56 -11.57
C TRP A 366 -14.42 32.34 -12.48
N ALA A 367 -14.22 32.50 -13.80
CA ALA A 367 -14.35 31.38 -14.72
C ALA A 367 -13.21 30.35 -14.52
N ALA A 368 -12.00 30.83 -14.25
CA ALA A 368 -10.88 29.93 -13.90
C ALA A 368 -11.14 29.17 -12.61
N LEU A 369 -11.64 29.83 -11.56
CA LEU A 369 -12.05 29.19 -10.31
C LEU A 369 -13.17 28.16 -10.51
N LEU A 370 -14.16 28.50 -11.35
CA LEU A 370 -15.29 27.65 -11.65
C LEU A 370 -14.85 26.37 -12.40
N ILE A 371 -13.90 26.50 -13.33
CA ILE A 371 -13.30 25.34 -14.02
C ILE A 371 -12.55 24.44 -13.02
N VAL A 372 -11.74 25.03 -12.14
CA VAL A 372 -11.04 24.26 -11.11
C VAL A 372 -12.04 23.59 -10.19
N ALA A 373 -13.06 24.32 -9.72
CA ALA A 373 -14.11 23.76 -8.88
C ALA A 373 -14.88 22.63 -9.58
N ALA A 374 -15.23 22.82 -10.86
CA ALA A 374 -15.94 21.80 -11.64
C ALA A 374 -15.12 20.50 -11.80
N VAL A 375 -13.79 20.60 -11.78
CA VAL A 375 -12.91 19.41 -11.82
C VAL A 375 -12.72 18.81 -10.43
N THR A 376 -12.52 19.61 -9.38
CA THR A 376 -12.15 19.13 -8.06
C THR A 376 -13.35 18.71 -7.20
N VAL A 377 -14.46 19.45 -7.28
CA VAL A 377 -15.65 19.20 -6.43
C VAL A 377 -16.25 17.80 -6.62
N PRO A 378 -16.38 17.23 -7.84
CA PRO A 378 -16.86 15.86 -8.00
C PRO A 378 -16.03 14.84 -7.25
N PHE A 379 -14.69 14.98 -7.26
CA PHE A 379 -13.79 14.06 -6.52
C PHE A 379 -13.96 14.17 -5.00
N LEU A 380 -14.28 15.37 -4.50
CA LEU A 380 -14.56 15.55 -3.07
C LEU A 380 -15.86 14.84 -2.64
N PHE A 381 -16.87 14.80 -3.51
CA PHE A 381 -18.12 14.10 -3.23
C PHE A 381 -18.03 12.59 -3.39
N THR A 382 -17.10 12.09 -4.21
CA THR A 382 -16.88 10.65 -4.40
C THR A 382 -15.87 10.06 -3.41
N TYR A 383 -15.17 10.88 -2.65
CA TYR A 383 -14.22 10.43 -1.65
C TYR A 383 -14.95 9.87 -0.42
N SER A 384 -14.84 8.57 -0.22
CA SER A 384 -15.48 7.86 0.89
C SER A 384 -14.75 8.02 2.22
N GLY A 385 -13.51 8.49 2.21
CA GLY A 385 -12.67 8.58 3.42
C GLY A 385 -12.14 7.24 3.92
N ASN A 386 -12.51 6.14 3.28
CA ASN A 386 -12.06 4.82 3.69
C ASN A 386 -10.59 4.62 3.33
N VAL A 387 -9.77 4.40 4.35
CA VAL A 387 -8.36 4.02 4.20
C VAL A 387 -8.26 2.53 4.47
N SER A 388 -7.69 1.77 3.54
CA SER A 388 -7.41 0.34 3.74
C SER A 388 -6.12 0.19 4.54
N PHE A 389 -6.16 -0.70 5.54
CA PHE A 389 -4.98 -1.16 6.27
C PHE A 389 -4.59 -2.59 5.86
N ASN A 390 -5.19 -3.13 4.79
CA ASN A 390 -4.92 -4.47 4.29
C ASN A 390 -3.54 -4.54 3.60
N SER A 391 -2.51 -4.85 4.38
CA SER A 391 -1.14 -5.02 3.89
C SER A 391 -0.96 -6.24 2.99
N MET A 392 -1.82 -7.24 3.07
CA MET A 392 -1.77 -8.45 2.25
C MET A 392 -1.98 -8.14 0.76
N GLU A 393 -2.90 -7.22 0.44
CA GLU A 393 -3.12 -6.78 -0.94
C GLU A 393 -1.91 -6.03 -1.53
N GLU A 394 -1.10 -5.38 -0.68
CA GLU A 394 0.11 -4.67 -1.11
C GLU A 394 1.24 -5.62 -1.49
N ILE A 395 1.39 -6.74 -0.76
CA ILE A 395 2.45 -7.74 -1.00
C ILE A 395 2.15 -8.52 -2.28
N GLY A 396 0.91 -8.98 -2.43
CA GLY A 396 0.42 -9.77 -3.57
C GLY A 396 0.77 -11.25 -3.51
N GLU A 397 0.09 -12.04 -4.33
CA GLU A 397 0.16 -13.52 -4.36
C GLU A 397 1.49 -14.09 -4.85
N GLN A 398 2.43 -13.25 -5.24
CA GLN A 398 3.77 -13.70 -5.63
C GLN A 398 4.60 -14.20 -4.43
N PHE A 399 4.21 -13.85 -3.21
CA PHE A 399 4.84 -14.28 -1.98
C PHE A 399 4.13 -15.51 -1.40
N GLU A 400 4.92 -16.44 -0.91
CA GLU A 400 4.42 -17.72 -0.42
C GLU A 400 3.55 -17.57 0.81
N SER A 401 3.91 -16.65 1.73
CA SER A 401 3.14 -16.39 2.93
C SER A 401 1.72 -15.92 2.63
N VAL A 402 1.56 -15.07 1.62
CA VAL A 402 0.24 -14.59 1.16
C VAL A 402 -0.54 -15.70 0.48
N LYS A 403 0.14 -16.51 -0.35
CA LYS A 403 -0.50 -17.65 -1.01
C LYS A 403 -1.00 -18.69 0.00
N ALA A 404 -0.18 -19.02 1.02
CA ALA A 404 -0.58 -19.90 2.10
C ALA A 404 -1.79 -19.34 2.87
N TYR A 405 -1.74 -18.07 3.23
CA TYR A 405 -2.84 -17.39 3.92
C TYR A 405 -4.15 -17.44 3.10
N ASN A 406 -4.10 -17.15 1.80
CA ASN A 406 -5.27 -17.20 0.94
C ASN A 406 -5.87 -18.61 0.88
N ILE A 407 -5.02 -19.65 0.74
CA ILE A 407 -5.45 -21.06 0.77
C ILE A 407 -6.15 -21.39 2.10
N ILE A 408 -5.59 -20.95 3.24
CA ILE A 408 -6.24 -21.17 4.55
C ILE A 408 -7.57 -20.43 4.61
N SER A 409 -7.57 -19.16 4.21
CA SER A 409 -8.76 -18.29 4.24
C SER A 409 -9.91 -18.80 3.36
N GLU A 410 -9.58 -19.48 2.26
CA GLU A 410 -10.56 -20.11 1.37
C GLU A 410 -11.04 -21.48 1.87
N SER A 411 -10.17 -22.21 2.58
CA SER A 411 -10.44 -23.57 3.05
C SER A 411 -11.06 -23.63 4.45
N PHE A 412 -10.79 -22.59 5.27
CA PHE A 412 -11.25 -22.44 6.65
C PHE A 412 -11.83 -21.03 6.85
N GLU A 413 -12.18 -20.67 8.06
CA GLU A 413 -12.59 -19.29 8.36
C GLU A 413 -11.37 -18.34 8.23
N PRO A 414 -11.51 -17.17 7.60
CA PRO A 414 -10.38 -16.26 7.37
C PRO A 414 -9.63 -15.85 8.64
N GLY A 415 -10.32 -15.72 9.77
CA GLY A 415 -9.73 -15.35 11.05
C GLY A 415 -9.03 -16.49 11.78
N GLU A 416 -9.15 -17.74 11.32
CA GLU A 416 -8.60 -18.92 11.99
C GLU A 416 -7.06 -18.90 12.04
N THR A 417 -6.44 -18.35 11.00
CA THR A 417 -4.97 -18.28 10.88
C THR A 417 -4.34 -17.31 11.88
N LEU A 418 -5.03 -16.20 12.16
CA LEU A 418 -4.54 -15.08 12.98
C LEU A 418 -5.66 -14.58 13.91
N PRO A 419 -6.03 -15.37 14.94
CA PRO A 419 -7.09 -14.98 15.86
C PRO A 419 -6.68 -13.75 16.67
N THR A 420 -7.64 -12.92 16.95
CA THR A 420 -7.48 -11.78 17.86
C THR A 420 -7.45 -12.29 19.30
N LYS A 421 -6.44 -11.92 20.05
CA LYS A 421 -6.27 -12.37 21.45
C LYS A 421 -6.85 -11.36 22.42
N LEU A 422 -7.87 -11.77 23.17
CA LEU A 422 -8.30 -11.05 24.37
C LEU A 422 -7.45 -11.52 25.54
N VAL A 423 -6.86 -10.59 26.28
CA VAL A 423 -6.02 -10.84 27.43
C VAL A 423 -6.63 -10.14 28.65
N ILE A 424 -6.85 -10.87 29.72
CA ILE A 424 -7.44 -10.37 30.98
C ILE A 424 -6.47 -10.67 32.10
N ARG A 425 -5.88 -9.67 32.70
CA ARG A 425 -5.01 -9.80 33.87
C ARG A 425 -5.78 -9.44 35.13
N ASN A 426 -5.75 -10.32 36.13
CA ASN A 426 -6.41 -10.15 37.41
C ASN A 426 -5.40 -10.29 38.57
N ASP A 427 -5.74 -9.75 39.72
CA ASP A 427 -4.94 -9.91 40.95
C ASP A 427 -5.11 -11.30 41.62
N GLU A 428 -6.27 -11.95 41.42
CA GLU A 428 -6.60 -13.28 41.93
C GLU A 428 -6.36 -14.37 40.89
N GLU A 429 -6.15 -15.63 41.34
CA GLU A 429 -6.07 -16.79 40.47
C GLU A 429 -7.43 -17.09 39.84
N MET A 430 -7.46 -17.41 38.55
CA MET A 430 -8.69 -17.55 37.76
C MET A 430 -9.02 -18.98 37.36
N ASP A 431 -8.54 -19.97 38.13
CA ASP A 431 -8.75 -21.42 37.90
C ASP A 431 -9.97 -21.98 38.66
N SER A 432 -10.95 -21.14 38.98
CA SER A 432 -12.18 -21.56 39.68
C SER A 432 -13.39 -21.64 38.75
N ALA A 433 -14.42 -22.36 39.20
CA ALA A 433 -15.72 -22.46 38.55
C ALA A 433 -16.35 -21.10 38.24
N GLU A 434 -16.15 -20.13 39.12
CA GLU A 434 -16.65 -18.75 38.94
C GLU A 434 -15.99 -18.07 37.75
N TYR A 435 -14.65 -18.19 37.59
CA TYR A 435 -13.94 -17.59 36.46
C TYR A 435 -14.20 -18.34 35.15
N MET A 436 -14.43 -19.67 35.17
CA MET A 436 -14.92 -20.39 33.99
C MET A 436 -16.29 -19.87 33.53
N THR A 437 -17.17 -19.59 34.50
CA THR A 437 -18.50 -19.02 34.24
C THR A 437 -18.40 -17.61 33.68
N LEU A 438 -17.48 -16.79 34.24
CA LEU A 438 -17.20 -15.46 33.70
C LEU A 438 -16.61 -15.53 32.29
N ALA A 439 -15.74 -16.50 32.03
CA ALA A 439 -15.21 -16.73 30.69
C ALA A 439 -16.33 -17.06 29.68
N GLU A 440 -17.32 -17.84 30.07
CA GLU A 440 -18.50 -18.13 29.24
C GLU A 440 -19.34 -16.88 29.00
N LYS A 441 -19.58 -16.08 30.04
CA LYS A 441 -20.31 -14.81 29.91
C LYS A 441 -19.64 -13.88 28.92
N ILE A 442 -18.31 -13.75 29.01
CA ILE A 442 -17.52 -12.94 28.09
C ILE A 442 -17.58 -13.54 26.68
N SER A 443 -17.39 -14.86 26.55
CA SER A 443 -17.43 -15.55 25.26
C SER A 443 -18.77 -15.36 24.54
N ARG A 444 -19.89 -15.47 25.27
CA ARG A 444 -21.23 -15.20 24.72
C ARG A 444 -21.39 -13.76 24.26
N ALA A 445 -20.93 -12.81 25.08
CA ALA A 445 -21.03 -11.39 24.73
C ALA A 445 -20.20 -11.04 23.48
N ILE A 446 -19.05 -11.69 23.29
CA ILE A 446 -18.22 -11.53 22.09
C ILE A 446 -18.86 -12.20 20.88
N MET A 447 -19.45 -13.39 21.06
CA MET A 447 -20.16 -14.11 19.99
C MET A 447 -21.40 -13.35 19.45
N GLU A 448 -21.98 -12.42 20.24
CA GLU A 448 -23.07 -11.54 19.80
C GLU A 448 -22.58 -10.38 18.91
N VAL A 449 -21.28 -10.16 18.82
CA VAL A 449 -20.70 -9.11 17.95
C VAL A 449 -20.74 -9.59 16.50
N ASP A 450 -21.30 -8.77 15.62
CA ASP A 450 -21.33 -9.06 14.19
C ASP A 450 -19.89 -9.31 13.68
N GLY A 451 -19.71 -10.30 12.81
CA GLY A 451 -18.40 -10.61 12.22
C GLY A 451 -17.53 -11.54 13.05
N VAL A 452 -17.89 -11.91 14.30
CA VAL A 452 -17.20 -12.95 15.06
C VAL A 452 -17.73 -14.33 14.64
N ALA A 453 -16.82 -15.22 14.23
CA ALA A 453 -17.12 -16.58 13.82
C ALA A 453 -17.11 -17.56 14.99
N SER A 454 -16.10 -17.46 15.87
CA SER A 454 -15.98 -18.29 17.04
C SER A 454 -15.14 -17.62 18.13
N VAL A 455 -15.31 -18.07 19.37
CA VAL A 455 -14.47 -17.64 20.50
C VAL A 455 -13.94 -18.90 21.19
N ARG A 456 -12.60 -19.00 21.28
CA ARG A 456 -11.94 -20.07 22.05
C ARG A 456 -11.50 -19.53 23.39
N SER A 457 -11.91 -20.21 24.44
CA SER A 457 -11.68 -19.75 25.82
C SER A 457 -11.73 -20.92 26.80
N LEU A 458 -11.59 -20.64 28.09
CA LEU A 458 -11.74 -21.62 29.17
C LEU A 458 -13.06 -22.42 29.09
N SER A 459 -14.14 -21.77 28.66
CA SER A 459 -15.46 -22.40 28.55
C SER A 459 -15.74 -22.99 27.17
N ARG A 460 -14.92 -22.64 26.19
CA ARG A 460 -15.05 -23.01 24.77
C ARG A 460 -13.69 -23.40 24.17
N PRO A 461 -13.04 -24.47 24.67
CA PRO A 461 -11.64 -24.77 24.29
C PRO A 461 -11.43 -24.94 22.79
N ALA A 462 -12.43 -25.47 22.09
CA ALA A 462 -12.43 -25.68 20.66
C ALA A 462 -13.36 -24.70 19.90
N GLY A 463 -13.86 -23.64 20.55
CA GLY A 463 -14.80 -22.68 19.99
C GLY A 463 -16.27 -22.99 20.26
N ASP A 464 -16.60 -24.26 20.55
CA ASP A 464 -17.95 -24.66 20.92
C ASP A 464 -18.11 -24.70 22.44
N GLU A 465 -19.30 -24.34 22.92
CA GLU A 465 -19.65 -24.35 24.34
C GLU A 465 -19.51 -25.77 24.92
N LEU A 466 -18.87 -25.92 26.07
CA LEU A 466 -18.87 -27.16 26.81
C LEU A 466 -20.30 -27.47 27.32
N THR A 467 -21.04 -28.21 26.52
CA THR A 467 -22.46 -28.49 26.73
C THR A 467 -22.74 -29.22 28.02
N GLU A 468 -21.74 -29.90 28.56
CA GLU A 468 -21.86 -30.62 29.87
C GLU A 468 -22.07 -29.66 31.04
N PHE A 469 -21.65 -28.39 30.93
CA PHE A 469 -21.82 -27.37 31.96
C PHE A 469 -23.05 -26.49 31.74
N THR A 470 -23.79 -26.72 30.67
CA THR A 470 -25.04 -25.99 30.46
C THR A 470 -26.07 -26.45 31.47
N LEU A 471 -26.82 -25.53 32.08
CA LEU A 471 -27.90 -25.83 33.02
C LEU A 471 -28.89 -26.84 32.43
N ASN A 472 -29.12 -26.74 31.12
CA ASN A 472 -29.97 -27.64 30.37
C ASN A 472 -29.45 -29.10 30.35
N SER A 473 -28.15 -29.29 30.21
CA SER A 473 -27.48 -30.62 30.22
C SER A 473 -27.50 -31.21 31.65
N GLN A 474 -27.23 -30.37 32.66
CA GLN A 474 -27.21 -30.82 34.04
C GLN A 474 -28.60 -31.09 34.60
N VAL A 475 -29.54 -30.22 34.27
CA VAL A 475 -30.97 -30.47 34.59
C VAL A 475 -31.47 -31.73 33.90
N LYS A 476 -31.00 -31.99 32.69
CA LYS A 476 -31.28 -33.22 31.96
C LYS A 476 -30.67 -34.45 32.66
N THR A 477 -29.42 -34.38 33.12
CA THR A 477 -28.74 -35.49 33.86
C THR A 477 -29.42 -35.76 35.18
N VAL A 478 -29.83 -34.72 35.90
CA VAL A 478 -30.63 -34.89 37.14
C VAL A 478 -32.02 -35.39 36.78
N GLY A 479 -32.64 -34.91 35.67
CA GLY A 479 -33.90 -35.42 35.15
C GLY A 479 -33.84 -36.91 34.77
N ASP A 480 -32.73 -37.37 34.22
CA ASP A 480 -32.51 -38.77 33.89
C ASP A 480 -32.38 -39.65 35.16
N GLY A 481 -31.69 -39.16 36.24
CA GLY A 481 -31.64 -39.82 37.54
C GLY A 481 -32.99 -39.91 38.25
N LEU A 482 -33.80 -38.84 38.11
CA LEU A 482 -35.21 -38.83 38.59
C LEU A 482 -36.11 -39.70 37.69
N GLY A 483 -35.76 -39.86 36.41
CA GLY A 483 -36.43 -40.74 35.47
C GLY A 483 -36.37 -42.18 35.86
N GLN A 484 -35.26 -42.70 36.37
CA GLN A 484 -35.11 -44.11 36.84
C GLN A 484 -35.98 -44.39 38.09
N GLY A 485 -36.16 -43.39 38.98
CA GLY A 485 -37.10 -43.52 40.13
C GLY A 485 -38.56 -43.46 39.72
N SER A 486 -38.87 -42.80 38.62
CA SER A 486 -40.20 -42.62 38.06
C SER A 486 -40.58 -43.71 37.04
N GLU A 487 -39.62 -44.55 36.57
CA GLU A 487 -39.89 -45.56 35.54
C GLU A 487 -40.95 -46.60 35.96
N GLY A 488 -41.01 -46.97 37.26
CA GLY A 488 -42.03 -47.91 37.74
C GLY A 488 -43.44 -47.33 37.76
N LEU A 489 -43.57 -46.02 38.01
CA LEU A 489 -44.85 -45.31 38.00
C LEU A 489 -45.15 -44.69 36.61
N GLY A 490 -44.06 -44.48 35.82
CA GLY A 490 -44.11 -44.00 34.44
C GLY A 490 -44.69 -45.02 33.48
N ALA A 491 -44.54 -46.35 33.73
CA ALA A 491 -45.05 -47.39 32.82
C ALA A 491 -46.60 -47.45 32.79
N ILE A 492 -47.30 -47.15 33.87
CA ILE A 492 -48.81 -47.11 33.91
C ILE A 492 -49.31 -45.74 33.44
N ARG A 493 -48.63 -44.66 33.83
CA ARG A 493 -48.94 -43.30 33.39
C ARG A 493 -48.54 -43.06 31.94
N ASN A 494 -47.43 -43.70 31.47
CA ASN A 494 -46.96 -43.59 30.10
C ASN A 494 -47.89 -44.28 29.13
N GLY A 495 -48.57 -45.39 29.52
CA GLY A 495 -49.53 -46.05 28.65
C GLY A 495 -50.81 -45.19 28.43
N LEU A 496 -51.24 -44.41 29.41
CA LEU A 496 -52.34 -43.44 29.27
C LEU A 496 -51.89 -42.05 28.86
N ALA A 497 -50.72 -41.59 29.34
CA ALA A 497 -50.11 -40.33 28.94
C ALA A 497 -49.41 -40.46 27.59
N GLU A 498 -48.87 -41.62 27.20
CA GLU A 498 -48.41 -41.83 25.81
C GLU A 498 -49.53 -41.72 24.78
N ALA A 499 -50.72 -42.22 25.11
CA ALA A 499 -51.88 -42.08 24.21
C ALA A 499 -52.37 -40.60 24.19
N SER A 500 -52.48 -39.95 25.32
CA SER A 500 -52.89 -38.54 25.45
C SER A 500 -51.75 -37.58 25.10
N ALA A 501 -50.49 -37.88 25.55
CA ALA A 501 -49.33 -37.07 25.21
C ALA A 501 -48.91 -37.25 23.74
N ALA A 502 -49.04 -38.47 23.21
CA ALA A 502 -48.81 -38.68 21.78
C ALA A 502 -49.81 -37.94 20.92
N LEU A 503 -50.99 -37.75 21.41
CA LEU A 503 -52.06 -36.99 20.75
C LEU A 503 -51.91 -35.49 21.01
N ASN A 504 -51.62 -35.06 22.25
CA ASN A 504 -51.35 -33.69 22.63
C ASN A 504 -49.97 -33.17 22.17
N GLU A 505 -49.01 -34.08 22.11
CA GLU A 505 -47.66 -33.76 21.59
C GLU A 505 -47.65 -33.65 20.05
N ASN A 506 -48.67 -34.31 19.40
CA ASN A 506 -48.83 -34.21 17.97
C ASN A 506 -49.62 -32.97 17.55
N GLU A 507 -50.50 -32.44 18.38
CA GLU A 507 -51.28 -31.24 18.10
C GLU A 507 -50.41 -29.99 18.04
N PRO A 508 -49.52 -29.70 19.04
CA PRO A 508 -48.59 -28.57 18.94
C PRO A 508 -47.48 -28.82 17.93
N LYS A 509 -47.03 -30.07 17.72
CA LYS A 509 -46.09 -30.41 16.66
C LYS A 509 -46.70 -30.24 15.28
N LEU A 510 -47.98 -30.54 15.13
CA LEU A 510 -48.70 -30.25 13.90
C LEU A 510 -48.95 -28.75 13.69
N ALA A 511 -49.20 -28.03 14.82
CA ALA A 511 -49.28 -26.57 14.77
C ALA A 511 -47.91 -25.94 14.55
N GLU A 512 -46.86 -26.52 15.17
CA GLU A 512 -45.47 -26.13 14.94
C GLU A 512 -44.98 -26.54 13.55
N ALA A 513 -45.36 -27.73 13.08
CA ALA A 513 -45.12 -28.15 11.70
C ALA A 513 -45.88 -27.24 10.70
N ALA A 514 -47.10 -26.87 11.00
CA ALA A 514 -47.87 -25.89 10.20
C ALA A 514 -47.20 -24.51 10.27
N SER A 515 -46.75 -24.09 11.47
CA SER A 515 -45.98 -22.83 11.68
C SER A 515 -44.61 -22.87 11.03
N SER A 516 -43.89 -23.97 11.20
CA SER A 516 -42.58 -24.17 10.57
C SER A 516 -42.66 -24.26 9.06
N THR A 517 -43.76 -24.90 8.56
CA THR A 517 -44.06 -24.88 7.14
C THR A 517 -44.45 -23.46 6.69
N GLY A 518 -45.12 -22.68 7.54
CA GLY A 518 -45.37 -21.26 7.29
C GLY A 518 -44.09 -20.42 7.27
N GLN A 519 -43.14 -20.72 8.17
CA GLN A 519 -41.81 -20.13 8.15
C GLN A 519 -41.03 -20.55 6.91
N LEU A 520 -41.17 -21.81 6.51
CA LEU A 520 -40.55 -22.32 5.28
C LEU A 520 -41.15 -21.65 4.03
N VAL A 521 -42.47 -21.41 4.00
CA VAL A 521 -43.11 -20.59 2.96
C VAL A 521 -42.51 -19.17 2.96
N ALA A 522 -42.42 -18.54 4.16
CA ALA A 522 -41.83 -17.21 4.27
C ALA A 522 -40.36 -17.20 3.84
N GLY A 523 -39.58 -18.17 4.28
CA GLY A 523 -38.18 -18.31 3.87
C GLY A 523 -38.01 -18.57 2.35
N THR A 524 -38.91 -19.36 1.77
CA THR A 524 -38.94 -19.56 0.30
C THR A 524 -39.30 -18.28 -0.43
N ALA A 525 -40.23 -17.48 0.12
CA ALA A 525 -40.59 -16.17 -0.43
C ALA A 525 -39.44 -15.15 -0.28
N GLU A 526 -38.74 -15.18 0.86
CA GLU A 526 -37.52 -14.37 1.06
C GLU A 526 -36.39 -14.80 0.10
N LEU A 527 -36.16 -16.11 -0.04
CA LEU A 527 -35.21 -16.65 -0.99
C LEU A 527 -35.52 -16.22 -2.44
N LYS A 528 -36.83 -16.30 -2.82
CA LYS A 528 -37.32 -15.84 -4.11
C LYS A 528 -37.07 -14.35 -4.29
N SER A 529 -37.29 -13.55 -3.24
CA SER A 529 -36.96 -12.11 -3.25
C SER A 529 -35.45 -11.86 -3.37
N GLY A 530 -34.64 -12.61 -2.59
CA GLY A 530 -33.19 -12.54 -2.66
C GLY A 530 -32.65 -12.93 -4.03
N ILE A 531 -33.21 -13.95 -4.67
CA ILE A 531 -32.85 -14.35 -6.04
C ILE A 531 -33.23 -13.26 -7.04
N SER A 532 -34.39 -12.60 -6.85
CA SER A 532 -34.77 -11.46 -7.71
C SER A 532 -33.81 -10.28 -7.52
N GLN A 533 -33.39 -9.97 -6.29
CA GLN A 533 -32.39 -8.94 -6.02
C GLN A 533 -31.01 -9.33 -6.61
N MET A 534 -30.65 -10.62 -6.53
CA MET A 534 -29.46 -11.13 -7.18
C MET A 534 -29.53 -10.95 -8.71
N GLN A 535 -30.71 -11.19 -9.32
CA GLN A 535 -30.93 -10.93 -10.74
C GLN A 535 -30.65 -9.45 -11.09
N ASP A 536 -31.18 -8.54 -10.25
CA ASP A 536 -30.97 -7.11 -10.45
C ASP A 536 -29.48 -6.76 -10.32
N GLY A 537 -28.81 -7.32 -9.29
CA GLY A 537 -27.37 -7.16 -9.09
C GLY A 537 -26.55 -7.71 -10.27
N LEU A 538 -26.89 -8.90 -10.73
CA LEU A 538 -26.22 -9.51 -11.91
C LEU A 538 -26.47 -8.69 -13.18
N THR A 539 -27.67 -8.11 -13.33
CA THR A 539 -27.98 -7.21 -14.44
C THR A 539 -27.13 -5.94 -14.39
N ALA A 540 -26.96 -5.37 -13.19
CA ALA A 540 -26.10 -4.21 -13.00
C ALA A 540 -24.62 -4.55 -13.31
N ILE A 541 -24.16 -5.73 -12.89
CA ILE A 541 -22.82 -6.24 -13.23
C ILE A 541 -22.67 -6.40 -14.75
N GLN A 542 -23.67 -7.01 -15.41
CA GLN A 542 -23.66 -7.16 -16.86
C GLN A 542 -23.53 -5.81 -17.55
N GLN A 543 -24.32 -4.82 -17.09
CA GLN A 543 -24.21 -3.47 -17.62
C GLN A 543 -22.83 -2.88 -17.38
N GLY A 544 -22.27 -3.03 -16.16
CA GLY A 544 -20.90 -2.58 -15.86
C GLY A 544 -19.83 -3.23 -16.74
N ILE A 545 -19.99 -4.53 -17.05
CA ILE A 545 -19.11 -5.23 -17.99
C ILE A 545 -19.25 -4.66 -19.40
N GLN A 546 -20.47 -4.35 -19.85
CA GLN A 546 -20.71 -3.74 -21.16
C GLN A 546 -20.14 -2.32 -21.23
N ASP A 547 -20.29 -1.54 -20.16
CA ASP A 547 -19.72 -0.20 -20.05
C ASP A 547 -18.17 -0.28 -20.06
N GLY A 548 -17.62 -1.28 -19.36
CA GLY A 548 -16.19 -1.58 -19.39
C GLY A 548 -15.69 -1.95 -20.79
N SER A 549 -16.46 -2.76 -21.52
CA SER A 549 -16.16 -3.10 -22.93
C SER A 549 -16.20 -1.87 -23.82
N ALA A 550 -17.21 -1.02 -23.65
CA ALA A 550 -17.31 0.25 -24.39
C ALA A 550 -16.11 1.16 -24.06
N GLY A 551 -15.72 1.26 -22.77
CA GLY A 551 -14.55 2.00 -22.31
C GLY A 551 -13.25 1.48 -22.93
N ALA A 552 -13.07 0.16 -23.00
CA ALA A 552 -11.93 -0.46 -23.68
C ALA A 552 -11.91 -0.08 -25.18
N GLY A 553 -13.09 -0.08 -25.83
CA GLY A 553 -13.24 0.36 -27.22
C GLY A 553 -12.87 1.83 -27.43
N GLU A 554 -13.27 2.73 -26.51
CA GLU A 554 -12.88 4.15 -26.59
C GLU A 554 -11.37 4.34 -26.35
N LEU A 555 -10.82 3.63 -25.36
CA LEU A 555 -9.37 3.67 -25.11
C LEU A 555 -8.58 3.18 -26.32
N LYS A 556 -9.06 2.12 -27.00
CA LYS A 556 -8.48 1.61 -28.22
C LYS A 556 -8.48 2.66 -29.33
N LYS A 557 -9.60 3.37 -29.54
CA LYS A 557 -9.68 4.48 -30.50
C LYS A 557 -8.66 5.58 -30.17
N GLY A 558 -8.57 5.93 -28.87
CA GLY A 558 -7.56 6.90 -28.44
C GLY A 558 -6.13 6.45 -28.75
N LEU A 559 -5.81 5.19 -28.48
CA LEU A 559 -4.49 4.62 -28.81
C LEU A 559 -4.22 4.54 -30.30
N GLN A 560 -5.25 4.24 -31.13
CA GLN A 560 -5.13 4.29 -32.58
C GLN A 560 -4.77 5.68 -33.06
N GLN A 561 -5.36 6.71 -32.44
CA GLN A 561 -5.03 8.09 -32.76
C GLN A 561 -3.61 8.45 -32.34
N VAL A 562 -3.18 8.03 -31.14
CA VAL A 562 -1.80 8.20 -30.67
C VAL A 562 -0.81 7.48 -31.58
N LYS A 563 -1.13 6.26 -32.01
CA LYS A 563 -0.33 5.51 -32.98
C LYS A 563 -0.19 6.28 -34.30
N SER A 564 -1.32 6.76 -34.82
CA SER A 564 -1.31 7.58 -36.04
C SER A 564 -0.41 8.81 -35.90
N SER A 565 -0.49 9.49 -34.73
CA SER A 565 0.37 10.65 -34.44
C SER A 565 1.85 10.25 -34.34
N ALA A 566 2.15 9.09 -33.74
CA ALA A 566 3.52 8.57 -33.66
C ALA A 566 4.08 8.25 -35.05
N GLN A 567 3.25 7.67 -35.92
CA GLN A 567 3.62 7.42 -37.32
C GLN A 567 3.86 8.73 -38.07
N GLN A 568 2.94 9.70 -37.94
CA GLN A 568 3.12 11.01 -38.54
C GLN A 568 4.40 11.72 -38.08
N LEU A 569 4.74 11.56 -36.77
CA LEU A 569 5.96 12.10 -36.23
C LEU A 569 7.20 11.39 -36.80
N ALA A 570 7.14 10.07 -36.98
CA ALA A 570 8.21 9.30 -37.62
C ALA A 570 8.39 9.71 -39.06
N ASP A 571 7.27 9.90 -39.80
CA ASP A 571 7.27 10.36 -41.19
C ASP A 571 7.85 11.76 -41.32
N ALA A 572 7.43 12.70 -40.41
CA ALA A 572 7.98 14.06 -40.37
C ALA A 572 9.50 14.04 -40.09
N ASN A 573 9.95 13.21 -39.16
CA ASN A 573 11.39 13.04 -38.90
C ASN A 573 12.12 12.42 -40.07
N SER A 574 11.48 11.49 -40.81
CA SER A 574 12.03 10.91 -42.03
C SER A 574 12.20 11.96 -43.15
N GLN A 575 11.20 12.85 -43.26
CA GLN A 575 11.30 13.97 -44.17
C GLN A 575 12.41 14.95 -43.77
N LEU A 576 12.51 15.25 -42.47
CA LEU A 576 13.61 16.06 -41.95
C LEU A 576 14.97 15.38 -42.22
N LEU A 577 15.09 14.09 -41.96
CA LEU A 577 16.31 13.32 -42.26
C LEU A 577 16.69 13.46 -43.74
N SER A 578 15.71 13.27 -44.63
CA SER A 578 15.95 13.40 -46.06
C SER A 578 16.44 14.81 -46.45
N SER A 579 15.76 15.83 -45.89
CA SER A 579 16.11 17.23 -46.13
C SER A 579 17.51 17.55 -45.59
N TYR A 580 17.83 17.07 -44.40
CA TYR A 580 19.14 17.27 -43.79
C TYR A 580 20.23 16.52 -44.53
N GLN A 581 19.93 15.35 -45.06
CA GLN A 581 20.86 14.59 -45.91
C GLN A 581 21.15 15.37 -47.20
N GLN A 582 20.12 15.94 -47.84
CA GLN A 582 20.31 16.78 -48.99
C GLN A 582 21.17 18.04 -48.70
N ILE A 583 20.89 18.68 -47.57
CA ILE A 583 21.69 19.85 -47.12
C ILE A 583 23.12 19.39 -46.83
N GLY A 584 23.30 18.25 -46.13
CA GLY A 584 24.61 17.70 -45.86
C GLY A 584 25.40 17.34 -47.12
N GLY A 585 24.70 16.76 -48.10
CA GLY A 585 25.26 16.51 -49.42
C GLY A 585 25.75 17.80 -50.10
N GLY A 586 24.86 18.80 -50.14
CA GLY A 586 25.24 20.10 -50.73
C GLY A 586 26.39 20.81 -49.98
N LEU A 587 26.41 20.69 -48.64
CA LEU A 587 27.52 21.24 -47.85
C LEU A 587 28.81 20.42 -48.06
N THR A 588 28.69 19.12 -48.28
CA THR A 588 29.85 18.29 -48.59
C THR A 588 30.43 18.65 -49.97
N GLU A 589 29.54 18.86 -50.95
CA GLU A 589 30.00 19.33 -52.30
C GLU A 589 30.63 20.71 -52.21
N LEU A 590 29.99 21.60 -51.45
CA LEU A 590 30.54 22.95 -51.20
C LEU A 590 31.90 22.86 -50.52
N ASN A 591 32.01 21.98 -49.51
CA ASN A 591 33.27 21.79 -48.78
C ASN A 591 34.37 21.24 -49.70
N SER A 592 34.00 20.28 -50.56
CA SER A 592 34.91 19.77 -51.58
C SER A 592 35.37 20.83 -52.60
N GLY A 593 34.37 21.64 -53.05
CA GLY A 593 34.66 22.78 -53.91
C GLY A 593 35.60 23.80 -53.30
N LEU A 594 35.42 24.15 -52.02
CA LEU A 594 36.26 25.05 -51.27
C LEU A 594 37.68 24.44 -51.11
N GLY A 595 37.79 23.11 -50.91
CA GLY A 595 39.06 22.40 -50.85
C GLY A 595 39.82 22.48 -52.18
N GLN A 596 39.08 22.25 -53.28
CA GLN A 596 39.66 22.36 -54.62
C GLN A 596 40.08 23.83 -54.90
N MET A 597 39.25 24.79 -54.49
CA MET A 597 39.59 26.20 -54.67
C MET A 597 40.79 26.62 -53.84
N SER A 598 40.87 26.10 -52.57
CA SER A 598 42.08 26.28 -51.78
C SER A 598 43.34 25.73 -52.41
N GLN A 599 43.28 24.54 -53.03
CA GLN A 599 44.38 23.90 -53.73
C GLN A 599 44.78 24.68 -54.98
N GLN A 600 43.77 25.16 -55.78
CA GLN A 600 44.04 25.99 -56.96
C GLN A 600 44.70 27.31 -56.57
N LEU A 601 44.26 27.91 -55.46
CA LEU A 601 44.81 29.16 -54.96
C LEU A 601 46.21 28.96 -54.39
N GLU A 602 46.51 27.82 -53.78
CA GLU A 602 47.85 27.43 -53.37
C GLU A 602 48.75 27.24 -54.55
N ALA A 603 48.28 26.57 -55.64
CA ALA A 603 49.02 26.43 -56.91
C ALA A 603 49.25 27.80 -57.55
N ALA A 604 48.24 28.69 -57.53
CA ALA A 604 48.42 30.07 -58.00
C ALA A 604 49.45 30.83 -57.13
N THR A 605 49.42 30.67 -55.84
CA THR A 605 50.44 31.22 -54.93
C THR A 605 51.85 30.79 -55.26
N GLN A 606 52.01 29.49 -55.49
CA GLN A 606 53.30 28.92 -55.97
C GLN A 606 53.74 29.50 -57.31
N GLY A 607 52.75 29.65 -58.21
CA GLY A 607 52.96 30.24 -59.51
C GLY A 607 53.45 31.70 -59.41
N PHE A 608 52.80 32.52 -58.60
CA PHE A 608 53.22 33.90 -58.39
C PHE A 608 54.52 33.99 -57.56
N SER A 609 54.81 33.11 -56.68
CA SER A 609 56.07 33.07 -55.96
C SER A 609 57.20 32.70 -56.95
N ALA A 610 56.96 31.75 -57.85
CA ALA A 610 57.86 31.39 -58.92
C ALA A 610 58.11 32.54 -59.91
N LEU A 611 57.00 33.28 -60.16
CA LEU A 611 57.07 34.46 -61.04
C LEU A 611 57.86 35.55 -60.33
N ASP A 612 57.66 35.85 -59.05
CA ASP A 612 58.41 36.80 -58.27
C ASP A 612 59.94 36.48 -58.29
N ALA A 613 60.24 35.20 -58.07
CA ALA A 613 61.60 34.74 -58.12
C ALA A 613 62.26 34.93 -59.54
N ARG A 614 61.48 34.80 -60.59
CA ARG A 614 61.94 35.09 -61.97
C ARG A 614 62.17 36.55 -62.19
N PHE A 615 61.26 37.38 -61.67
CA PHE A 615 61.43 38.85 -61.75
C PHE A 615 62.66 39.28 -60.93
N ILE A 616 62.89 38.76 -59.72
CA ILE A 616 64.07 39.02 -58.97
C ILE A 616 65.34 38.55 -59.73
N SER A 617 65.27 37.40 -60.38
CA SER A 617 66.40 36.91 -61.24
C SER A 617 66.63 37.78 -62.50
N LEU A 618 65.54 38.33 -63.04
CA LEU A 618 65.58 39.22 -64.17
C LEU A 618 66.24 40.58 -63.77
N GLU A 619 65.88 41.12 -62.62
CA GLU A 619 66.44 42.30 -61.99
C GLU A 619 68.01 42.10 -61.75
N GLY A 620 68.39 40.96 -61.18
CA GLY A 620 69.80 40.59 -60.94
C GLY A 620 70.59 40.52 -62.29
N LYS A 621 69.95 40.21 -63.36
CA LYS A 621 70.56 40.08 -64.73
C LYS A 621 70.59 41.43 -65.45
N TYR A 622 69.55 42.27 -65.17
CA TYR A 622 69.41 43.56 -65.82
C TYR A 622 69.07 44.59 -64.73
N PRO A 623 70.09 45.10 -64.01
CA PRO A 623 69.92 45.98 -62.84
C PRO A 623 69.21 47.31 -63.15
N GLU A 624 69.20 47.74 -64.39
CA GLU A 624 68.46 48.87 -64.84
C GLU A 624 66.96 48.76 -64.74
N LEU A 625 66.42 47.58 -64.65
CA LEU A 625 65.01 47.34 -64.41
C LEU A 625 64.61 47.80 -63.02
N ALA A 626 65.46 47.90 -62.05
CA ALA A 626 65.18 48.40 -60.74
C ALA A 626 64.77 49.88 -60.72
N ALA A 627 64.97 50.60 -61.78
CA ALA A 627 64.57 52.00 -61.95
C ALA A 627 63.41 52.19 -62.99
N ASP A 628 62.96 51.08 -63.60
CA ASP A 628 61.89 51.11 -64.61
C ASP A 628 60.52 51.08 -63.85
N MET A 629 59.75 52.12 -64.10
CA MET A 629 58.48 52.24 -63.39
C MET A 629 57.45 51.19 -63.72
N ASP A 630 57.43 50.68 -64.94
CA ASP A 630 56.53 49.61 -65.34
C ASP A 630 56.93 48.27 -64.75
N TYR A 631 58.25 48.01 -64.75
CA TYR A 631 58.76 46.84 -64.03
C TYR A 631 58.50 46.89 -62.52
N LEU A 632 58.70 48.02 -61.85
CA LEU A 632 58.42 48.16 -60.42
C LEU A 632 56.94 48.01 -60.11
N THR A 633 56.10 48.52 -60.97
CA THR A 633 54.61 48.38 -60.82
C THR A 633 54.23 46.98 -60.97
N ILE A 634 54.70 46.25 -61.99
CA ILE A 634 54.38 44.84 -62.17
C ILE A 634 54.90 44.00 -61.03
N ARG A 635 56.09 44.23 -60.60
CA ARG A 635 56.72 43.54 -59.49
C ARG A 635 55.96 43.84 -58.17
N GLY A 636 55.61 45.09 -57.94
CA GLY A 636 54.82 45.48 -56.80
C GLY A 636 53.51 44.68 -56.76
N THR A 637 52.81 44.61 -57.86
CA THR A 637 51.54 43.84 -57.98
C THR A 637 51.77 42.33 -57.74
N ILE A 638 52.87 41.78 -58.26
CA ILE A 638 53.21 40.35 -58.04
C ILE A 638 53.51 40.14 -56.56
N THR A 639 54.23 41.04 -55.90
CA THR A 639 54.53 40.94 -54.46
C THR A 639 53.27 41.08 -53.62
N GLU A 640 52.41 42.05 -54.00
CA GLU A 640 51.14 42.24 -53.29
C GLU A 640 50.25 40.96 -53.43
N LEU A 641 50.18 40.38 -54.64
CA LEU A 641 49.47 39.14 -54.90
C LEU A 641 50.14 37.97 -54.13
N GLY A 642 51.48 37.97 -54.06
CA GLY A 642 52.21 36.97 -53.26
C GLY A 642 51.93 37.01 -51.78
N VAL A 643 51.48 38.19 -51.25
CA VAL A 643 51.01 38.31 -49.85
C VAL A 643 49.52 38.00 -49.72
N ALA A 644 48.73 38.54 -50.65
CA ALA A 644 47.26 38.44 -50.57
C ALA A 644 46.75 37.02 -50.82
N LEU A 645 47.34 36.31 -51.81
CA LEU A 645 46.88 34.95 -52.15
C LEU A 645 47.08 33.96 -51.02
N PRO A 646 48.25 33.90 -50.34
CA PRO A 646 48.39 33.04 -49.14
C PRO A 646 47.36 33.37 -48.03
N GLN A 647 47.10 34.64 -47.81
CA GLN A 647 46.09 35.03 -46.81
C GLN A 647 44.70 34.58 -47.22
N LEU A 648 44.36 34.71 -48.51
CA LEU A 648 43.09 34.21 -49.04
C LEU A 648 43.03 32.68 -48.96
N ALA A 649 44.13 31.98 -49.30
CA ALA A 649 44.21 30.53 -49.22
C ALA A 649 44.05 30.04 -47.76
N ALA A 650 44.73 30.75 -46.80
CA ALA A 650 44.56 30.45 -45.40
C ALA A 650 43.11 30.68 -44.93
N GLY A 651 42.50 31.78 -45.37
CA GLY A 651 41.09 32.04 -45.08
C GLY A 651 40.16 30.99 -45.63
N LEU A 652 40.37 30.58 -46.89
CA LEU A 652 39.58 29.52 -47.49
C LEU A 652 39.81 28.15 -46.81
N THR A 653 41.05 27.83 -46.43
CA THR A 653 41.36 26.61 -45.68
C THR A 653 40.68 26.62 -44.34
N GLN A 654 40.62 27.78 -43.67
CA GLN A 654 39.88 27.94 -42.44
C GLN A 654 38.35 27.73 -42.65
N VAL A 655 37.78 28.33 -43.67
CA VAL A 655 36.37 28.14 -44.03
C VAL A 655 36.08 26.69 -44.41
N HIS A 656 36.96 26.05 -45.15
CA HIS A 656 36.89 24.63 -45.49
C HIS A 656 36.90 23.75 -44.23
N SER A 657 37.79 24.07 -43.29
CA SER A 657 37.87 23.34 -41.99
C SER A 657 36.60 23.54 -41.15
N GLU A 658 36.11 24.79 -41.05
CA GLU A 658 34.89 25.07 -40.29
C GLU A 658 33.67 24.45 -40.95
N LEU A 659 33.57 24.47 -42.27
CA LEU A 659 32.52 23.78 -43.03
C LEU A 659 32.58 22.27 -42.85
N GLY A 660 33.78 21.69 -42.76
CA GLY A 660 33.96 20.26 -42.44
C GLY A 660 33.36 19.90 -41.06
N LYS A 661 33.50 20.78 -40.07
CA LYS A 661 32.85 20.61 -38.78
C LYS A 661 31.31 20.67 -38.88
N VAL A 662 30.82 21.58 -39.71
CA VAL A 662 29.36 21.69 -39.98
C VAL A 662 28.87 20.40 -40.62
N VAL A 663 29.56 19.88 -41.63
CA VAL A 663 29.22 18.61 -42.29
C VAL A 663 29.16 17.46 -41.26
N SER A 664 30.21 17.37 -40.41
CA SER A 664 30.22 16.35 -39.35
C SER A 664 29.06 16.49 -38.35
N GLY A 665 28.72 17.75 -38.01
CA GLY A 665 27.54 18.02 -37.17
C GLY A 665 26.22 17.62 -37.85
N MET A 666 26.14 17.82 -39.18
CA MET A 666 24.97 17.36 -39.98
C MET A 666 24.85 15.83 -39.97
N ASP A 667 25.98 15.11 -40.09
CA ASP A 667 25.97 13.64 -40.02
C ASP A 667 25.49 13.14 -38.66
N GLN A 668 25.89 13.81 -37.57
CA GLN A 668 25.38 13.49 -36.24
C GLN A 668 23.88 13.79 -36.12
N ALA A 669 23.42 14.90 -36.69
CA ALA A 669 22.00 15.22 -36.71
C ALA A 669 21.20 14.18 -37.52
N ASN A 670 21.74 13.74 -38.65
CA ASN A 670 21.15 12.67 -39.47
C ASN A 670 21.00 11.36 -38.70
N GLN A 671 22.03 10.99 -37.92
CA GLN A 671 21.96 9.81 -37.03
C GLN A 671 20.89 10.00 -35.95
N GLY A 672 20.78 11.19 -35.39
CA GLY A 672 19.74 11.54 -34.42
C GLY A 672 18.33 11.38 -35.02
N PHE A 673 18.09 11.93 -36.21
CA PHE A 673 16.81 11.78 -36.90
C PHE A 673 16.50 10.34 -37.28
N ALA A 674 17.50 9.59 -37.73
CA ALA A 674 17.33 8.17 -38.04
C ALA A 674 16.91 7.38 -36.78
N THR A 675 17.52 7.70 -35.64
CA THR A 675 17.15 7.11 -34.33
C THR A 675 15.73 7.50 -33.94
N ALA A 676 15.35 8.77 -34.14
CA ALA A 676 14.01 9.25 -33.83
C ALA A 676 12.95 8.56 -34.72
N VAL A 677 13.24 8.34 -36.01
CA VAL A 677 12.37 7.58 -36.93
C VAL A 677 12.18 6.16 -36.40
N ALA A 678 13.30 5.47 -36.08
CA ALA A 678 13.23 4.11 -35.54
C ALA A 678 12.45 4.04 -34.23
N GLY A 679 12.69 4.99 -33.33
CA GLY A 679 11.95 5.11 -32.05
C GLY A 679 10.44 5.33 -32.27
N GLY A 680 10.07 6.19 -33.20
CA GLY A 680 8.67 6.42 -33.57
C GLY A 680 7.98 5.17 -34.13
N GLN A 681 8.69 4.44 -34.99
CA GLN A 681 8.20 3.17 -35.55
C GLN A 681 8.06 2.09 -34.46
N GLN A 682 9.03 2.02 -33.55
CA GLN A 682 8.99 1.09 -32.45
C GLN A 682 7.84 1.41 -31.49
N LEU A 683 7.62 2.72 -31.22
CA LEU A 683 6.47 3.16 -30.43
C LEU A 683 5.15 2.77 -31.08
N ALA A 684 5.04 2.99 -32.41
CA ALA A 684 3.83 2.60 -33.17
C ALA A 684 3.60 1.08 -33.09
N GLY A 685 4.67 0.27 -33.18
CA GLY A 685 4.61 -1.19 -33.01
C GLY A 685 4.23 -1.63 -31.61
N GLY A 686 4.72 -0.94 -30.57
CA GLY A 686 4.32 -1.17 -29.17
C GLY A 686 2.84 -0.83 -28.94
N LEU A 687 2.37 0.25 -29.55
CA LEU A 687 0.96 0.62 -29.50
C LEU A 687 0.06 -0.40 -30.21
N ASP A 688 0.55 -1.04 -31.29
CA ASP A 688 -0.19 -2.13 -31.95
C ASP A 688 -0.42 -3.33 -31.01
N GLN A 689 0.61 -3.67 -30.22
CA GLN A 689 0.46 -4.75 -29.24
C GLN A 689 -0.54 -4.38 -28.15
N PHE A 690 -0.51 -3.11 -27.72
CA PHE A 690 -1.46 -2.62 -26.71
C PHE A 690 -2.90 -2.62 -27.25
N ILE A 691 -3.09 -2.16 -28.49
CA ILE A 691 -4.39 -2.18 -29.17
C ILE A 691 -4.90 -3.61 -29.31
N ALA A 692 -4.03 -4.56 -29.69
CA ALA A 692 -4.39 -5.98 -29.79
C ALA A 692 -4.78 -6.56 -28.42
N GLY A 693 -4.10 -6.14 -27.33
CA GLY A 693 -4.47 -6.51 -25.96
C GLY A 693 -5.86 -5.98 -25.57
N LEU A 694 -6.17 -4.73 -25.97
CA LEU A 694 -7.50 -4.17 -25.76
C LEU A 694 -8.58 -4.87 -26.58
N ASP A 695 -8.28 -5.34 -27.78
CA ASP A 695 -9.20 -6.16 -28.58
C ASP A 695 -9.53 -7.48 -27.87
N GLN A 696 -8.52 -8.10 -27.27
CA GLN A 696 -8.74 -9.31 -26.47
C GLN A 696 -9.56 -9.01 -25.21
N LEU A 697 -9.26 -7.91 -24.52
CA LEU A 697 -10.02 -7.48 -23.35
C LEU A 697 -11.49 -7.20 -23.71
N GLU A 698 -11.73 -6.42 -24.76
CA GLU A 698 -13.08 -6.11 -25.26
C GLU A 698 -13.84 -7.41 -25.60
N SER A 699 -13.18 -8.33 -26.29
CA SER A 699 -13.75 -9.64 -26.61
C SER A 699 -14.04 -10.46 -25.37
N GLY A 700 -13.13 -10.50 -24.39
CA GLY A 700 -13.30 -11.18 -23.11
C GLY A 700 -14.46 -10.62 -22.32
N LEU A 701 -14.56 -9.29 -22.22
CA LEU A 701 -15.67 -8.61 -21.56
C LEU A 701 -16.99 -8.89 -22.25
N ASN A 702 -17.05 -8.90 -23.59
CA ASN A 702 -18.26 -9.25 -24.32
C ASN A 702 -18.68 -10.71 -24.09
N GLN A 703 -17.71 -11.64 -24.02
CA GLN A 703 -18.00 -13.02 -23.67
C GLN A 703 -18.49 -13.14 -22.22
N ALA A 704 -17.89 -12.41 -21.29
CA ALA A 704 -18.33 -12.37 -19.91
C ALA A 704 -19.76 -11.82 -19.79
N ALA A 705 -20.08 -10.72 -20.49
CA ALA A 705 -21.44 -10.16 -20.53
C ALA A 705 -22.46 -11.16 -21.11
N ALA A 706 -22.08 -11.89 -22.15
CA ALA A 706 -22.94 -12.92 -22.74
C ALA A 706 -23.15 -14.10 -21.78
N GLY A 707 -22.07 -14.59 -21.12
CA GLY A 707 -22.19 -15.62 -20.09
C GLY A 707 -23.04 -15.17 -18.90
N GLN A 708 -22.85 -13.95 -18.45
CA GLN A 708 -23.68 -13.33 -17.43
C GLN A 708 -25.16 -13.28 -17.86
N GLY A 709 -25.43 -12.91 -19.12
CA GLY A 709 -26.78 -12.89 -19.66
C GLY A 709 -27.44 -14.27 -19.65
N GLN A 710 -26.68 -15.35 -19.89
CA GLN A 710 -27.20 -16.72 -19.78
C GLN A 710 -27.58 -17.07 -18.33
N VAL A 711 -26.71 -16.67 -17.37
CA VAL A 711 -27.04 -16.88 -15.95
C VAL A 711 -28.31 -16.13 -15.57
N ILE A 712 -28.42 -14.85 -15.95
CA ILE A 712 -29.62 -14.03 -15.71
C ILE A 712 -30.85 -14.67 -16.36
N GLY A 713 -30.70 -15.20 -17.57
CA GLY A 713 -31.77 -15.84 -18.32
C GLY A 713 -32.33 -17.11 -17.68
N ASN A 714 -31.52 -17.79 -16.84
CA ASN A 714 -31.96 -19.01 -16.14
C ASN A 714 -32.63 -18.73 -14.78
N ILE A 715 -32.44 -17.51 -14.23
CA ILE A 715 -33.03 -17.15 -12.91
C ILE A 715 -34.57 -17.24 -12.90
N PRO A 716 -35.30 -16.82 -13.95
CA PRO A 716 -36.74 -16.97 -13.97
C PRO A 716 -37.19 -18.42 -13.77
N ASP A 717 -36.46 -19.40 -14.29
CA ASP A 717 -36.79 -20.80 -14.12
C ASP A 717 -36.61 -21.25 -12.66
N VAL A 718 -35.56 -20.74 -12.01
CA VAL A 718 -35.36 -20.97 -10.56
C VAL A 718 -36.48 -20.34 -9.74
N VAL A 719 -36.86 -19.10 -10.06
CA VAL A 719 -37.98 -18.40 -9.39
C VAL A 719 -39.31 -19.14 -9.62
N ALA A 720 -39.52 -19.68 -10.82
CA ALA A 720 -40.69 -20.49 -11.10
C ALA A 720 -40.70 -21.79 -10.29
N GLY A 721 -39.55 -22.47 -10.20
CA GLY A 721 -39.35 -23.66 -9.35
C GLY A 721 -39.65 -23.38 -7.87
N LEU A 722 -39.13 -22.25 -7.35
CA LEU A 722 -39.41 -21.81 -5.98
C LEU A 722 -40.89 -21.50 -5.76
N SER A 723 -41.58 -20.94 -6.75
CA SER A 723 -43.05 -20.73 -6.66
C SER A 723 -43.82 -22.04 -6.56
N GLN A 724 -43.41 -23.07 -7.30
CA GLN A 724 -44.01 -24.40 -7.18
C GLN A 724 -43.73 -25.05 -5.81
N ILE A 725 -42.51 -24.80 -5.25
CA ILE A 725 -42.17 -25.26 -3.88
C ILE A 725 -43.08 -24.54 -2.88
N GLU A 726 -43.22 -23.21 -2.99
CA GLU A 726 -44.06 -22.39 -2.13
C GLU A 726 -45.53 -22.88 -2.14
N ASP A 727 -46.07 -23.15 -3.31
CA ASP A 727 -47.44 -23.70 -3.47
C ASP A 727 -47.56 -25.08 -2.80
N GLY A 728 -46.58 -25.97 -2.97
CA GLY A 728 -46.53 -27.27 -2.32
C GLY A 728 -46.45 -27.16 -0.78
N GLN A 729 -45.64 -26.24 -0.28
CA GLN A 729 -45.53 -25.97 1.16
C GLN A 729 -46.85 -25.44 1.74
N GLN A 730 -47.58 -24.57 1.04
CA GLN A 730 -48.90 -24.09 1.45
C GLN A 730 -49.93 -25.20 1.53
N GLN A 731 -49.88 -26.16 0.59
CA GLN A 731 -50.77 -27.34 0.67
C GLN A 731 -50.43 -28.22 1.88
N ILE A 732 -49.16 -28.41 2.20
CA ILE A 732 -48.69 -29.15 3.39
C ILE A 732 -49.14 -28.42 4.66
N GLN A 733 -48.98 -27.10 4.75
CA GLN A 733 -49.45 -26.29 5.88
C GLN A 733 -50.94 -26.44 6.14
N THR A 734 -51.73 -26.41 5.06
CA THR A 734 -53.19 -26.60 5.15
C THR A 734 -53.53 -28.00 5.63
N GLY A 735 -52.83 -29.03 5.11
CA GLY A 735 -53.00 -30.41 5.55
C GLY A 735 -52.70 -30.61 7.06
N PHE A 736 -51.61 -30.02 7.57
CA PHE A 736 -51.28 -30.06 9.00
C PHE A 736 -52.33 -29.38 9.87
N SER A 737 -52.85 -28.24 9.43
CA SER A 737 -53.90 -27.51 10.15
C SER A 737 -55.21 -28.30 10.25
N GLN A 738 -55.60 -29.06 9.21
CA GLN A 738 -56.77 -29.92 9.22
C GLN A 738 -56.57 -31.15 10.11
N PHE A 739 -55.32 -31.71 10.12
CA PHE A 739 -55.03 -32.88 10.95
C PHE A 739 -54.92 -32.52 12.45
N ALA A 740 -54.47 -31.32 12.79
CA ALA A 740 -54.47 -30.82 14.18
C ALA A 740 -55.86 -30.71 14.78
N GLY A 741 -56.84 -30.26 14.00
CA GLY A 741 -58.23 -30.17 14.45
C GLY A 741 -58.96 -31.52 14.74
N GLN A 742 -58.47 -32.61 14.11
CA GLN A 742 -58.97 -33.95 14.38
C GLN A 742 -58.34 -34.60 15.63
N ILE A 743 -57.15 -34.24 15.99
CA ILE A 743 -56.43 -34.73 17.18
C ILE A 743 -57.03 -34.13 18.46
N SER A 744 -57.43 -32.85 18.44
CA SER A 744 -57.98 -32.16 19.61
C SER A 744 -59.28 -32.85 20.15
N LEU A 745 -60.12 -33.41 19.28
CA LEU A 745 -61.30 -34.12 19.67
C LEU A 745 -61.08 -35.48 20.35
N LEU A 746 -59.90 -36.08 20.13
CA LEU A 746 -59.51 -37.37 20.71
C LEU A 746 -58.89 -37.21 22.09
N THR A 747 -58.27 -36.06 22.34
CA THR A 747 -57.51 -35.77 23.57
C THR A 747 -58.39 -35.50 24.76
N ASP A 748 -59.53 -34.86 24.58
CA ASP A 748 -60.49 -34.57 25.67
C ASP A 748 -61.06 -35.84 26.38
N GLY A 749 -60.99 -37.01 25.71
CA GLY A 749 -61.36 -38.29 26.32
C GLY A 749 -60.31 -38.96 27.20
N LEU A 750 -59.05 -38.60 27.05
CA LEU A 750 -57.94 -39.21 27.77
C LEU A 750 -57.58 -38.45 29.05
N ASP A 751 -57.82 -37.13 29.10
CA ASP A 751 -57.42 -36.26 30.24
C ASP A 751 -58.20 -36.57 31.51
N GLN A 752 -59.38 -37.11 31.43
CA GLN A 752 -60.12 -37.58 32.60
C GLN A 752 -59.55 -38.78 33.35
N SER A 753 -58.62 -39.50 32.70
CA SER A 753 -57.98 -40.69 33.33
C SER A 753 -56.68 -40.34 34.06
N VAL A 754 -56.12 -39.13 33.82
CA VAL A 754 -54.81 -38.66 34.34
C VAL A 754 -54.94 -38.00 35.73
N ASP A 755 -56.13 -37.47 36.12
CA ASP A 755 -56.39 -36.80 37.39
C ASP A 755 -56.25 -37.73 38.64
N GLY A 756 -56.27 -39.07 38.46
CA GLY A 756 -56.04 -40.01 39.56
C GLY A 756 -54.58 -40.24 40.00
N LEU A 757 -53.64 -39.72 39.27
CA LEU A 757 -52.21 -39.94 39.51
C LEU A 757 -51.47 -38.77 40.16
N ALA A 758 -52.19 -37.73 40.60
CA ALA A 758 -51.63 -36.52 41.21
C ALA A 758 -50.99 -36.71 42.61
N GLN A 759 -51.11 -37.93 43.23
CA GLN A 759 -50.55 -38.21 44.57
C GLN A 759 -49.05 -38.58 44.56
N VAL A 760 -48.40 -38.60 43.46
CA VAL A 760 -46.97 -38.97 43.41
C VAL A 760 -46.02 -37.72 43.44
N SER A 761 -46.58 -36.60 43.86
CA SER A 761 -45.82 -35.35 43.95
C SER A 761 -44.74 -35.28 45.04
N ASP A 762 -44.72 -36.16 46.01
CA ASP A 762 -43.78 -36.05 47.14
C ASP A 762 -42.35 -36.43 46.77
N GLY A 763 -42.15 -37.25 45.76
CA GLY A 763 -40.82 -37.55 45.22
C GLY A 763 -40.17 -36.40 44.45
N LEU A 764 -41.00 -35.51 43.97
CA LEU A 764 -40.52 -34.33 43.25
C LEU A 764 -39.98 -33.20 44.16
N ASN A 765 -40.26 -33.26 45.48
CA ASN A 765 -39.83 -32.27 46.44
C ASN A 765 -38.31 -32.33 46.69
N THR A 766 -37.71 -33.53 46.66
CA THR A 766 -36.26 -33.72 46.81
C THR A 766 -35.51 -33.14 45.59
N ALA A 767 -36.11 -33.29 44.41
CA ALA A 767 -35.57 -32.69 43.19
C ALA A 767 -35.70 -31.17 43.17
N LYS A 768 -36.75 -30.65 43.78
CA LYS A 768 -37.01 -29.23 43.94
C LYS A 768 -36.04 -28.56 44.93
N GLU A 769 -35.60 -29.26 45.97
CA GLU A 769 -34.57 -28.81 46.89
C GLU A 769 -33.18 -28.73 46.15
N TYR A 770 -32.85 -29.70 45.38
CA TYR A 770 -31.62 -29.67 44.56
C TYR A 770 -31.65 -28.58 43.46
N LEU A 771 -32.79 -28.42 42.80
CA LEU A 771 -33.00 -27.37 41.80
C LEU A 771 -33.01 -25.97 42.44
N ASN A 772 -33.45 -25.86 43.72
CA ASN A 772 -33.36 -24.63 44.48
C ASN A 772 -31.90 -24.32 44.93
N GLU A 773 -31.10 -25.34 45.19
CA GLU A 773 -29.67 -25.19 45.52
C GLU A 773 -28.86 -24.73 44.28
N VAL A 774 -29.17 -25.26 43.11
CA VAL A 774 -28.61 -24.82 41.81
C VAL A 774 -29.17 -23.44 41.43
N GLY A 775 -30.45 -23.14 41.73
CA GLY A 775 -31.06 -21.83 41.50
C GLY A 775 -30.73 -20.77 42.53
N SER A 776 -30.16 -21.13 43.71
CA SER A 776 -29.72 -20.18 44.71
C SER A 776 -28.20 -19.83 44.63
N SER A 777 -27.45 -20.48 43.74
CA SER A 777 -26.13 -20.01 43.40
C SER A 777 -26.24 -18.63 42.75
N ASP A 778 -25.56 -17.63 43.29
CA ASP A 778 -25.59 -16.20 42.96
C ASP A 778 -25.10 -15.88 41.53
N SER A 779 -25.25 -16.79 40.57
CA SER A 779 -24.89 -16.56 39.17
C SER A 779 -26.09 -16.04 38.41
N GLU A 780 -26.12 -14.72 38.16
CA GLU A 780 -27.01 -14.06 37.18
C GLU A 780 -26.83 -14.62 35.73
N LEU A 781 -26.00 -15.66 35.56
CA LEU A 781 -25.78 -16.35 34.32
C LEU A 781 -26.77 -17.49 34.16
N ALA A 782 -27.96 -17.13 33.67
CA ALA A 782 -28.98 -18.10 33.29
C ALA A 782 -28.35 -19.16 32.34
N GLY A 783 -28.10 -20.34 32.86
CA GLY A 783 -27.89 -21.54 32.08
C GLY A 783 -26.51 -22.18 32.06
N TRP A 784 -25.52 -21.74 32.86
CA TRP A 784 -24.19 -22.36 32.90
C TRP A 784 -23.70 -22.55 34.36
N TYR A 785 -23.31 -23.76 34.70
CA TYR A 785 -22.86 -24.13 36.07
C TYR A 785 -21.74 -25.18 36.01
N VAL A 786 -20.64 -24.89 36.67
CA VAL A 786 -19.50 -25.79 36.77
C VAL A 786 -19.49 -26.43 38.16
N PRO A 787 -19.72 -27.76 38.29
CA PRO A 787 -19.58 -28.45 39.58
C PRO A 787 -18.13 -28.41 40.08
N ALA A 788 -17.95 -28.29 41.40
CA ALA A 788 -16.60 -28.26 41.98
C ALA A 788 -15.78 -29.52 41.65
N GLU A 789 -16.45 -30.70 41.55
CA GLU A 789 -15.83 -31.93 41.19
C GLU A 789 -15.30 -31.94 39.72
N ALA A 790 -15.86 -31.13 38.85
CA ALA A 790 -15.38 -31.05 37.48
C ALA A 790 -14.00 -30.38 37.34
N LEU A 791 -13.64 -29.52 38.31
CA LEU A 791 -12.32 -28.86 38.35
C LEU A 791 -11.17 -29.82 38.71
N GLU A 792 -11.49 -30.99 39.28
CA GLU A 792 -10.50 -32.03 39.57
C GLU A 792 -10.19 -32.90 38.33
N ASN A 793 -10.90 -32.70 37.21
CA ASN A 793 -10.70 -33.46 35.98
C ASN A 793 -9.42 -33.00 35.27
N GLU A 794 -8.60 -34.01 34.87
CA GLU A 794 -7.34 -33.75 34.14
C GLU A 794 -7.53 -32.99 32.82
N GLN A 795 -8.66 -33.19 32.14
CA GLN A 795 -8.99 -32.47 30.91
C GLN A 795 -9.27 -30.97 31.15
N ILE A 796 -9.93 -30.61 32.26
CA ILE A 796 -10.17 -29.23 32.65
C ILE A 796 -8.85 -28.53 33.02
N ASN A 797 -7.96 -29.26 33.72
CA ASN A 797 -6.63 -28.72 34.04
C ASN A 797 -5.80 -28.46 32.78
N GLN A 798 -5.89 -29.28 31.73
CA GLN A 798 -5.27 -29.01 30.45
C GLN A 798 -5.86 -27.76 29.77
N VAL A 799 -7.16 -27.49 29.89
CA VAL A 799 -7.79 -26.28 29.41
C VAL A 799 -7.29 -25.06 30.18
N PHE A 800 -7.13 -25.17 31.50
CA PHE A 800 -6.53 -24.12 32.32
C PHE A 800 -5.08 -23.83 31.88
N ASP A 801 -4.28 -24.84 31.58
CA ASP A 801 -2.91 -24.68 31.10
C ASP A 801 -2.83 -24.02 29.72
N LEU A 802 -3.88 -24.18 28.89
CA LEU A 802 -3.93 -23.61 27.58
C LEU A 802 -4.32 -22.11 27.58
N TYR A 803 -5.27 -21.73 28.46
CA TYR A 803 -5.88 -20.39 28.43
C TYR A 803 -5.51 -19.52 29.64
N LEU A 804 -4.83 -20.05 30.64
CA LEU A 804 -4.34 -19.30 31.79
C LEU A 804 -2.81 -19.29 31.82
N SER A 805 -2.25 -18.20 32.31
CA SER A 805 -0.81 -18.12 32.63
C SER A 805 -0.41 -19.15 33.70
N PRO A 806 0.90 -19.50 33.83
CA PRO A 806 1.37 -20.44 34.84
C PRO A 806 1.02 -20.04 36.27
N ASP A 807 0.93 -18.76 36.57
CA ASP A 807 0.50 -18.19 37.85
C ASP A 807 -1.03 -18.02 37.99
N ARG A 808 -1.78 -18.51 36.97
CA ARG A 808 -3.26 -18.43 36.87
C ARG A 808 -3.87 -17.02 36.97
N LYS A 809 -3.08 -15.98 36.84
CA LYS A 809 -3.53 -14.60 36.96
C LYS A 809 -3.83 -13.89 35.64
N VAL A 810 -3.47 -14.47 34.54
CA VAL A 810 -3.80 -13.99 33.19
C VAL A 810 -4.62 -15.01 32.45
N MET A 811 -5.77 -14.58 31.94
CA MET A 811 -6.65 -15.38 31.06
C MET A 811 -6.51 -14.87 29.64
N THR A 812 -6.41 -15.79 28.71
CA THR A 812 -6.41 -15.50 27.27
C THR A 812 -7.64 -16.12 26.62
N MET A 813 -8.17 -15.44 25.61
CA MET A 813 -9.21 -15.96 24.73
C MET A 813 -8.86 -15.62 23.28
N ASP A 814 -9.14 -16.54 22.37
CA ASP A 814 -8.96 -16.30 20.94
C ASP A 814 -10.31 -15.96 20.31
N VAL A 815 -10.41 -14.80 19.70
CA VAL A 815 -11.57 -14.32 18.95
C VAL A 815 -11.27 -14.48 17.47
N VAL A 816 -12.01 -15.35 16.80
CA VAL A 816 -11.89 -15.63 15.37
C VAL A 816 -12.92 -14.83 14.62
N PHE A 817 -12.49 -13.98 13.70
CA PHE A 817 -13.40 -13.24 12.82
C PHE A 817 -13.74 -14.05 11.57
N SER A 818 -14.95 -13.88 11.08
CA SER A 818 -15.41 -14.45 9.79
C SER A 818 -14.84 -13.72 8.58
N SER A 819 -14.23 -12.56 8.78
CA SER A 819 -13.60 -11.74 7.77
C SER A 819 -12.06 -11.74 7.93
N ASN A 820 -11.37 -11.31 6.86
CA ASN A 820 -9.92 -11.22 6.87
C ASN A 820 -9.41 -10.33 8.02
N PRO A 821 -8.51 -10.82 8.92
CA PRO A 821 -7.95 -10.07 10.04
C PRO A 821 -7.25 -8.76 9.65
N TYR A 822 -6.72 -8.66 8.41
CA TYR A 822 -6.15 -7.44 7.86
C TYR A 822 -7.20 -6.53 7.21
N GLY A 823 -8.44 -6.99 7.06
CA GLY A 823 -9.52 -6.27 6.39
C GLY A 823 -10.16 -5.22 7.30
N THR A 824 -10.67 -4.14 6.69
CA THR A 824 -11.34 -3.07 7.43
C THR A 824 -12.57 -3.56 8.19
N ALA A 825 -13.24 -4.61 7.73
CA ALA A 825 -14.40 -5.19 8.40
C ALA A 825 -14.02 -5.75 9.79
N ALA A 826 -13.01 -6.61 9.88
CA ALA A 826 -12.55 -7.15 11.16
C ALA A 826 -11.96 -6.04 12.07
N ILE A 827 -11.24 -5.07 11.48
CA ILE A 827 -10.65 -3.96 12.22
C ILE A 827 -11.74 -3.10 12.88
N ASP A 828 -12.84 -2.85 12.19
CA ASP A 828 -13.94 -2.03 12.70
C ASP A 828 -14.74 -2.73 13.82
N GLU A 829 -14.71 -4.07 13.88
CA GLU A 829 -15.39 -4.85 14.92
C GLU A 829 -14.60 -4.93 16.26
N ILE A 830 -13.31 -4.58 16.27
CA ILE A 830 -12.50 -4.60 17.50
C ILE A 830 -13.10 -3.72 18.61
N ASP A 831 -13.57 -2.53 18.27
CA ASP A 831 -14.19 -1.63 19.24
C ASP A 831 -15.48 -2.22 19.81
N ALA A 832 -16.26 -2.94 18.99
CA ALA A 832 -17.47 -3.64 19.41
C ALA A 832 -17.12 -4.82 20.35
N VAL A 833 -16.06 -5.58 20.03
CA VAL A 833 -15.55 -6.64 20.91
C VAL A 833 -15.11 -6.07 22.27
N GLN A 834 -14.34 -4.98 22.27
CA GLN A 834 -13.91 -4.32 23.51
C GLN A 834 -15.11 -3.83 24.33
N ALA A 835 -16.11 -3.23 23.69
CA ALA A 835 -17.32 -2.76 24.33
C ALA A 835 -18.15 -3.93 24.90
N ALA A 836 -18.26 -5.05 24.18
CA ALA A 836 -18.94 -6.25 24.63
C ALA A 836 -18.26 -6.85 25.86
N VAL A 837 -16.93 -6.96 25.84
CA VAL A 837 -16.14 -7.43 27.00
C VAL A 837 -16.31 -6.49 28.19
N ALA A 838 -16.15 -5.17 28.01
CA ALA A 838 -16.30 -4.20 29.07
C ALA A 838 -17.69 -4.26 29.74
N LYS A 839 -18.75 -4.50 28.92
CA LYS A 839 -20.12 -4.70 29.44
C LYS A 839 -20.25 -6.04 30.16
N ALA A 840 -19.63 -7.12 29.65
CA ALA A 840 -19.73 -8.45 30.23
C ALA A 840 -19.05 -8.56 31.59
N VAL A 841 -17.96 -7.82 31.83
CA VAL A 841 -17.24 -7.82 33.11
C VAL A 841 -17.80 -6.89 34.16
N GLN A 842 -18.76 -6.03 33.82
CA GLN A 842 -19.41 -5.09 34.71
C GLN A 842 -20.10 -5.83 35.86
N ASP A 843 -20.00 -5.31 37.09
CA ASP A 843 -20.53 -5.93 38.31
C ASP A 843 -20.03 -7.37 38.57
N THR A 844 -18.85 -7.71 38.08
CA THR A 844 -18.20 -9.01 38.27
C THR A 844 -16.84 -8.88 38.93
N LYS A 845 -16.20 -9.98 39.32
CA LYS A 845 -14.84 -9.98 39.85
C LYS A 845 -13.79 -9.46 38.85
N LEU A 846 -14.11 -9.43 37.57
CA LEU A 846 -13.23 -8.92 36.51
C LEU A 846 -13.48 -7.44 36.17
N GLU A 847 -14.34 -6.73 36.92
CA GLU A 847 -14.61 -5.31 36.66
C GLU A 847 -13.37 -4.41 36.73
N ASN A 848 -12.44 -4.74 37.65
CA ASN A 848 -11.19 -3.99 37.79
C ASN A 848 -9.99 -4.69 37.18
N ALA A 849 -10.20 -5.77 36.45
CA ALA A 849 -9.13 -6.47 35.75
C ALA A 849 -8.56 -5.61 34.62
N GLU A 850 -7.29 -5.76 34.34
CA GLU A 850 -6.66 -5.14 33.16
C GLU A 850 -7.02 -5.97 31.93
N ILE A 851 -7.82 -5.37 31.04
CA ILE A 851 -8.35 -6.04 29.85
C ILE A 851 -7.75 -5.39 28.62
N ALA A 852 -7.17 -6.21 27.76
CA ALA A 852 -6.54 -5.75 26.54
C ALA A 852 -6.82 -6.74 25.39
N VAL A 853 -7.02 -6.19 24.20
CA VAL A 853 -7.21 -6.96 22.97
C VAL A 853 -5.93 -6.83 22.13
N GLY A 854 -5.32 -7.96 21.79
CA GLY A 854 -4.10 -8.05 21.01
C GLY A 854 -4.30 -8.78 19.69
N GLY A 855 -3.20 -9.03 19.00
CA GLY A 855 -3.18 -9.64 17.67
C GLY A 855 -3.24 -8.62 16.54
N VAL A 856 -3.07 -9.09 15.32
CA VAL A 856 -2.92 -8.27 14.12
C VAL A 856 -4.07 -7.30 13.93
N THR A 857 -5.32 -7.76 14.04
CA THR A 857 -6.53 -6.95 13.84
C THR A 857 -6.61 -5.78 14.84
N SER A 858 -6.33 -6.07 16.13
CA SER A 858 -6.31 -5.04 17.17
C SER A 858 -5.19 -4.02 16.97
N THR A 859 -4.01 -4.50 16.55
CA THR A 859 -2.87 -3.63 16.21
C THR A 859 -3.25 -2.67 15.11
N PHE A 860 -3.92 -3.12 14.05
CA PHE A 860 -4.38 -2.25 12.97
C PHE A 860 -5.52 -1.32 13.39
N ASN A 861 -6.40 -1.71 14.32
CA ASN A 861 -7.41 -0.82 14.89
C ASN A 861 -6.75 0.33 15.67
N ASP A 862 -5.77 0.01 16.51
CA ASP A 862 -5.01 1.02 17.25
C ASP A 862 -4.23 1.95 16.30
N LEU A 863 -3.55 1.39 15.28
CA LEU A 863 -2.85 2.17 14.26
C LEU A 863 -3.79 3.07 13.45
N LYS A 864 -4.99 2.62 13.13
CA LYS A 864 -6.04 3.41 12.47
C LYS A 864 -6.43 4.59 13.33
N THR A 865 -6.66 4.36 14.62
CA THR A 865 -7.02 5.39 15.59
C THR A 865 -5.89 6.42 15.74
N ILE A 866 -4.64 5.96 15.96
CA ILE A 866 -3.45 6.81 16.06
C ILE A 866 -3.23 7.62 14.78
N SER A 867 -3.36 6.96 13.62
CA SER A 867 -3.20 7.61 12.32
C SER A 867 -4.22 8.74 12.13
N GLY A 868 -5.49 8.52 12.51
CA GLY A 868 -6.56 9.52 12.42
C GLY A 868 -6.32 10.74 13.31
N GLU A 869 -5.91 10.51 14.56
CA GLU A 869 -5.57 11.57 15.51
C GLU A 869 -4.33 12.36 15.07
N ASP A 870 -3.29 11.65 14.65
CA ASP A 870 -2.03 12.24 14.20
C ASP A 870 -2.19 13.01 12.89
N TYR A 871 -3.03 12.56 11.99
CA TYR A 871 -3.29 13.28 10.74
C TYR A 871 -3.75 14.71 11.03
N THR A 872 -4.76 14.85 11.89
CA THR A 872 -5.31 16.16 12.26
C THR A 872 -4.25 17.02 12.97
N ARG A 873 -3.55 16.47 13.94
CA ARG A 873 -2.50 17.14 14.71
C ARG A 873 -1.34 17.59 13.81
N THR A 874 -0.88 16.70 12.96
CA THR A 874 0.27 16.95 12.07
C THR A 874 -0.05 18.00 11.04
N VAL A 875 -1.24 17.96 10.41
CA VAL A 875 -1.69 18.99 9.46
C VAL A 875 -1.72 20.37 10.11
N ILE A 876 -2.24 20.46 11.32
CA ILE A 876 -2.28 21.74 12.06
C ILE A 876 -0.87 22.25 12.33
N LEU A 877 0.02 21.41 12.85
CA LEU A 877 1.41 21.79 13.16
C LEU A 877 2.19 22.20 11.91
N MET A 878 2.03 21.44 10.82
CA MET A 878 2.67 21.72 9.53
C MET A 878 2.20 23.05 8.95
N LEU A 879 0.89 23.29 8.93
CA LEU A 879 0.32 24.56 8.42
C LEU A 879 0.74 25.75 9.28
N ALA A 880 0.76 25.59 10.61
CA ALA A 880 1.25 26.62 11.53
C ALA A 880 2.75 26.91 11.28
N GLY A 881 3.56 25.88 11.15
CA GLY A 881 5.00 26.03 10.87
C GLY A 881 5.28 26.72 9.52
N ILE A 882 4.61 26.29 8.46
CA ILE A 882 4.71 26.91 7.14
C ILE A 882 4.23 28.39 7.21
N PHE A 883 3.12 28.64 7.90
CA PHE A 883 2.60 30.00 8.07
C PHE A 883 3.61 30.91 8.76
N ILE A 884 4.26 30.46 9.83
CA ILE A 884 5.28 31.24 10.55
C ILE A 884 6.45 31.60 9.60
N ILE A 885 6.90 30.66 8.77
CA ILE A 885 7.98 30.92 7.81
C ILE A 885 7.56 31.92 6.74
N LEU A 886 6.32 31.85 6.27
CA LEU A 886 5.83 32.75 5.22
C LEU A 886 5.56 34.18 5.75
N VAL A 887 5.26 34.34 7.03
CA VAL A 887 4.99 35.63 7.68
C VAL A 887 6.26 36.36 8.10
N HIS A 888 7.33 35.64 8.47
CA HIS A 888 8.55 36.19 9.06
C HIS A 888 9.34 37.17 8.17
N PRO A 889 9.38 37.10 6.83
CA PRO A 889 9.96 38.16 6.02
C PRO A 889 8.89 39.25 5.83
N ALA A 890 9.06 40.40 6.47
CA ALA A 890 8.18 41.56 6.55
C ALA A 890 7.65 42.20 5.23
N ALA A 891 7.75 41.50 4.09
CA ALA A 891 7.23 41.90 2.81
C ALA A 891 6.10 40.99 2.26
N VAL A 892 5.63 40.01 3.03
CA VAL A 892 4.73 38.95 2.53
C VAL A 892 3.39 38.88 3.28
N PHE A 893 3.04 39.90 4.06
CA PHE A 893 1.75 39.94 4.76
C PHE A 893 0.54 39.74 3.83
N ASP A 894 0.63 40.27 2.61
CA ASP A 894 -0.44 40.12 1.60
C ASP A 894 -0.52 38.70 1.02
N TYR A 895 0.64 37.98 0.87
CA TYR A 895 0.67 36.61 0.37
C TYR A 895 0.28 35.59 1.43
N ALA A 896 0.65 35.81 2.68
CA ALA A 896 0.28 34.95 3.79
C ALA A 896 -1.22 35.00 4.09
N ALA A 897 -1.86 36.19 3.95
CA ALA A 897 -3.30 36.34 4.09
C ALA A 897 -4.08 35.63 2.97
N LEU A 898 -3.59 35.69 1.72
CA LEU A 898 -4.14 34.93 0.59
C LEU A 898 -3.97 33.41 0.73
N TYR A 899 -2.83 32.96 1.21
CA TYR A 899 -2.57 31.55 1.46
C TYR A 899 -3.41 31.03 2.64
N HIS A 900 -3.63 31.88 3.66
CA HIS A 900 -4.50 31.53 4.79
C HIS A 900 -5.98 31.44 4.40
N CYS A 901 -6.44 32.27 3.46
CA CYS A 901 -7.77 32.11 2.87
C CYS A 901 -7.90 30.82 2.04
N PHE A 902 -6.85 30.45 1.31
CA PHE A 902 -6.83 29.24 0.48
C PHE A 902 -6.73 27.95 1.32
N THR A 903 -5.90 27.94 2.36
CA THR A 903 -5.80 26.82 3.30
C THR A 903 -7.02 26.70 4.22
N ARG A 904 -7.66 27.82 4.60
CA ARG A 904 -8.94 27.77 5.32
C ARG A 904 -10.10 27.29 4.45
N ALA A 905 -10.10 27.61 3.15
CA ALA A 905 -11.07 27.05 2.21
C ALA A 905 -10.87 25.53 2.07
N ASN A 906 -9.61 25.05 2.02
CA ASN A 906 -9.30 23.63 2.01
C ASN A 906 -9.57 22.94 3.36
N LEU A 907 -9.32 23.61 4.51
CA LEU A 907 -9.68 23.10 5.85
C LEU A 907 -11.20 23.10 6.05
N LEU A 908 -11.94 24.10 5.59
CA LEU A 908 -13.41 24.11 5.65
C LEU A 908 -14.03 23.02 4.75
N CYS A 909 -13.36 22.67 3.66
CA CYS A 909 -13.73 21.49 2.88
C CYS A 909 -13.41 20.17 3.62
N LEU A 910 -12.31 20.12 4.40
CA LEU A 910 -11.95 18.99 5.28
C LEU A 910 -12.82 18.91 6.54
N ASP A 911 -13.19 20.07 7.14
CA ASP A 911 -14.07 20.13 8.32
C ASP A 911 -15.52 19.76 7.99
N GLY A 912 -15.96 20.00 6.77
CA GLY A 912 -17.24 19.47 6.27
C GLY A 912 -17.28 17.94 6.25
N LEU A 913 -16.10 17.29 6.18
CA LEU A 913 -15.92 15.85 6.22
C LEU A 913 -15.79 15.28 7.65
N LEU A 914 -15.34 16.09 8.61
CA LEU A 914 -15.05 15.64 9.99
C LEU A 914 -16.13 15.99 11.03
N GLY A 915 -17.21 16.67 10.65
CA GLY A 915 -18.37 16.89 11.52
C GLY A 915 -18.13 17.82 12.73
N MET A 916 -17.09 18.64 12.73
CA MET A 916 -16.80 19.59 13.82
C MET A 916 -17.52 20.93 13.64
N ASP A 917 -18.37 21.28 14.58
CA ASP A 917 -19.15 22.52 14.62
C ASP A 917 -18.31 23.73 15.12
N LEU A 918 -17.80 24.53 14.19
CA LEU A 918 -16.98 25.72 14.47
C LEU A 918 -17.81 27.01 14.58
N ARG A 919 -18.95 27.01 15.25
CA ARG A 919 -19.76 28.24 15.48
C ARG A 919 -19.13 29.27 16.40
N GLY A 920 -17.96 29.01 16.98
CA GLY A 920 -17.28 29.90 17.95
C GLY A 920 -16.41 31.02 17.36
N CYS A 921 -16.10 31.03 16.05
CA CYS A 921 -15.12 31.96 15.47
C CYS A 921 -15.70 33.14 14.69
N ALA A 922 -16.99 33.42 14.78
CA ALA A 922 -17.68 34.48 14.01
C ALA A 922 -17.35 35.93 14.37
N PRO A 923 -16.82 36.30 15.55
CA PRO A 923 -16.59 37.72 15.89
C PRO A 923 -15.36 38.37 15.30
N LEU A 924 -14.35 37.56 14.86
CA LEU A 924 -13.06 38.10 14.34
C LEU A 924 -13.10 38.56 12.89
N PHE A 925 -14.15 38.22 12.16
CA PHE A 925 -14.25 38.50 10.72
C PHE A 925 -14.74 39.92 10.37
N ARG A 926 -15.35 40.61 11.30
CA ARG A 926 -15.93 41.94 10.99
C ARG A 926 -14.96 43.12 11.08
N HIS A 927 -13.80 42.93 11.74
CA HIS A 927 -12.88 44.05 11.98
C HIS A 927 -11.74 44.20 10.96
N GLN A 928 -11.48 43.20 10.12
CA GLN A 928 -10.34 43.21 9.18
C GLN A 928 -10.69 43.38 7.71
N LEU A 929 -11.96 43.27 7.33
CA LEU A 929 -12.41 43.56 5.94
C LEU A 929 -12.57 45.05 5.62
N GLY A 930 -12.42 45.93 6.60
CA GLY A 930 -12.52 47.38 6.42
C GLY A 930 -11.25 48.07 5.88
N TYR A 931 -10.10 47.39 5.87
CA TYR A 931 -8.82 48.02 5.47
C TYR A 931 -8.21 47.48 4.17
N ALA A 932 -8.84 46.53 3.51
CA ALA A 932 -8.31 45.94 2.26
C ALA A 932 -9.00 46.45 0.95
N VAL A 933 -9.81 47.51 1.05
CA VAL A 933 -10.52 48.12 -0.12
C VAL A 933 -10.24 49.63 -0.20
N LEU A 934 -9.04 50.04 0.24
CA LEU A 934 -8.51 51.34 -0.15
C LEU A 934 -7.08 51.22 -0.61
#